data_44a002418a9ac940d0751ab58badf3fd
#
_entry.id   44a002418a9ac940d0751ab58badf3fd
#
_cell.length_a   1.000
_cell.length_b   1.000
_cell.length_c   1.000
_cell.angle_alpha   90.00
_cell.angle_beta   90.00
_cell.angle_gamma   90.00
#
_symmetry.space_group_name_H-M   'P 1'
#
loop_
_entity.id
_entity.type
_entity.pdbx_description
1 polymer ?
#
loop_
_entity_poly.entity_id
_entity_poly.type
_entity_poly.pdbx_seq_one_letter_code
_entity_poly.pdbx_strand_id
1 'polypeptide(L)'
;MKILLVFVILFISVSAFPQNDSVKKASVVKGTVKNKTGKFVEGANVVIEGTIDGSTTDEKGYYEFETEKTGRRVIIFSAVDFGERKMNVDIEEGGTLVLDVTLSGTEFKTDEITVTASSFTSGENSRVTLTPLEITRIPGADADLYRAITTFSGSNQVDEGSRIAVRGGDPSEVLTFLDGASLYNPFLFGDNYNTSSYSTVNPWGMKGINFSSGGFSAKYGNVLSAVLDLQSYDMPQTKGMFAFIGLANAGLSGVYRNKDGKFGATFSAGQFFIKPFVEVNNDNTEFEPMPTASNLGGTLVFKTSNTGLLKLYLNYSYDNMGIKSESPTYNGFYSGRTKNIFTNLKYSFAPTDVSLLSTSVSFSSDNRTNKYGVLNTVSNSLYGKVRTDFATPVSENTDVSAGIEYEYNDFKENGRAPVYFYNLRENAPYYNLDFLRKTGRAGVYTELRYKFSDDFLLQGGVRSDYYTLTEKAVVDPRLSVVYRITRHSFVKAATGIYHQFPALIYFMRGNIPDLKPEQAVHYILGYEYNRENDFIFRLESYYKRYTNLVSNSYNYYNYTSDGKGYVTGVDAFLKIRLKPKFNGWLSYSYVDSKRTPYEGMNEVSADYDITHTLSLVSEYNISDYFTVGATYKISTGKPYTPVTGSIYDPSQNAYVPIYAELNSGRYPVYTRIDVNAQYIFALFGRFAVAFAALNNVLNTKNLYEYNYNFDYSQKWSVNSTNFRTI
;
A
#
# COMPACT_ATOMS: atom_id res chain seq x y z
N MET A 1 10.95 -34.86 19.62
CA MET A 1 9.74 -35.06 18.82
C MET A 1 8.73 -34.03 19.35
N LYS A 2 8.83 -32.77 18.89
CA LYS A 2 7.93 -31.69 19.31
C LYS A 2 6.68 -31.77 18.43
N ILE A 3 5.53 -31.80 19.08
CA ILE A 3 4.21 -31.91 18.48
C ILE A 3 4.00 -30.67 17.60
N LEU A 4 3.77 -30.89 16.30
CA LEU A 4 3.37 -29.88 15.33
C LEU A 4 1.91 -29.49 15.67
N LEU A 5 1.73 -28.47 16.52
CA LEU A 5 0.42 -27.89 16.78
C LEU A 5 0.11 -26.93 15.60
N VAL A 6 -0.65 -27.41 14.64
CA VAL A 6 -1.21 -26.57 13.57
C VAL A 6 -2.32 -25.75 14.18
N PHE A 7 -2.09 -24.45 14.38
CA PHE A 7 -3.15 -23.53 14.76
C PHE A 7 -3.91 -23.08 13.50
N VAL A 8 -5.22 -23.27 13.54
CA VAL A 8 -6.15 -22.94 12.48
C VAL A 8 -6.69 -21.52 12.69
N ILE A 9 -6.43 -20.61 11.77
CA ILE A 9 -7.11 -19.32 11.72
C ILE A 9 -8.52 -19.57 11.20
N LEU A 10 -9.54 -19.33 12.01
CA LEU A 10 -10.92 -19.55 11.67
C LEU A 10 -11.56 -18.25 11.18
N PHE A 11 -11.93 -18.19 9.89
CA PHE A 11 -12.88 -17.21 9.37
C PHE A 11 -14.29 -17.79 9.45
N ILE A 12 -15.15 -17.24 10.28
CA ILE A 12 -16.53 -17.69 10.42
C ILE A 12 -17.47 -16.66 9.81
N SER A 13 -18.11 -16.99 8.70
CA SER A 13 -19.18 -16.17 8.13
C SER A 13 -20.54 -16.53 8.73
N VAL A 14 -21.24 -15.54 9.27
CA VAL A 14 -22.55 -15.73 9.88
C VAL A 14 -23.66 -15.41 8.90
N SER A 15 -24.21 -16.42 8.22
CA SER A 15 -25.51 -16.34 7.55
C SER A 15 -26.41 -17.49 8.04
N ALA A 16 -27.57 -17.17 8.58
CA ALA A 16 -28.47 -18.17 9.14
C ALA A 16 -29.56 -18.58 8.13
N PHE A 17 -29.61 -19.85 7.78
CA PHE A 17 -30.85 -20.52 7.34
C PHE A 17 -30.74 -22.03 7.56
N PRO A 18 -31.84 -22.74 7.93
CA PRO A 18 -31.86 -24.18 8.15
C PRO A 18 -32.01 -24.95 6.84
N GLN A 19 -31.32 -26.07 6.73
CA GLN A 19 -31.39 -26.99 5.61
C GLN A 19 -32.20 -28.22 5.99
N ASN A 20 -33.16 -28.59 5.12
CA ASN A 20 -33.88 -29.86 5.16
C ASN A 20 -33.41 -30.67 3.95
N ASP A 21 -32.82 -31.84 4.18
CA ASP A 21 -32.28 -32.70 3.13
C ASP A 21 -33.38 -33.65 2.60
N SER A 22 -33.75 -33.46 1.32
CA SER A 22 -34.26 -34.50 0.44
C SER A 22 -33.39 -34.53 -0.82
N VAL A 23 -32.93 -35.69 -1.24
CA VAL A 23 -32.15 -35.90 -2.46
C VAL A 23 -32.95 -35.37 -3.66
N LYS A 24 -32.57 -34.20 -4.17
CA LYS A 24 -33.22 -33.57 -5.34
C LYS A 24 -32.35 -33.79 -6.57
N LYS A 25 -32.96 -33.96 -7.74
CA LYS A 25 -32.29 -33.98 -9.02
C LYS A 25 -31.73 -32.57 -9.33
N ALA A 26 -30.44 -32.47 -9.65
CA ALA A 26 -29.81 -31.20 -10.03
C ALA A 26 -30.45 -30.63 -11.31
N SER A 27 -30.72 -29.35 -11.31
CA SER A 27 -31.21 -28.57 -12.45
C SER A 27 -30.09 -27.74 -13.02
N VAL A 28 -30.07 -27.48 -14.34
CA VAL A 28 -29.06 -26.69 -15.02
C VAL A 28 -29.58 -25.28 -15.29
N VAL A 29 -28.81 -24.26 -14.94
CA VAL A 29 -29.08 -22.87 -15.29
C VAL A 29 -27.98 -22.37 -16.20
N LYS A 30 -28.31 -21.86 -17.39
CA LYS A 30 -27.36 -21.40 -18.39
C LYS A 30 -27.90 -20.24 -19.22
N GLY A 31 -26.98 -19.52 -19.93
CA GLY A 31 -27.35 -18.42 -20.79
C GLY A 31 -26.21 -17.51 -21.12
N THR A 32 -26.54 -16.33 -21.63
CA THR A 32 -25.51 -15.30 -22.00
C THR A 32 -25.82 -13.96 -21.32
N VAL A 33 -24.76 -13.26 -20.94
CA VAL A 33 -24.82 -11.89 -20.41
C VAL A 33 -24.23 -10.91 -21.41
N LYS A 34 -25.00 -9.87 -21.77
CA LYS A 34 -24.61 -8.80 -22.70
C LYS A 34 -24.79 -7.44 -22.03
N ASN A 35 -24.15 -6.42 -22.56
CA ASN A 35 -24.43 -5.03 -22.21
C ASN A 35 -25.50 -4.43 -23.14
N LYS A 36 -25.93 -3.18 -22.86
CA LYS A 36 -26.95 -2.47 -23.68
C LYS A 36 -26.53 -2.27 -25.16
N THR A 37 -25.23 -2.31 -25.46
CA THR A 37 -24.73 -2.21 -26.84
C THR A 37 -24.61 -3.55 -27.56
N GLY A 38 -25.02 -4.65 -26.90
CA GLY A 38 -25.01 -6.02 -27.45
C GLY A 38 -23.65 -6.74 -27.31
N LYS A 39 -22.64 -6.11 -26.69
CA LYS A 39 -21.33 -6.73 -26.43
C LYS A 39 -21.46 -7.72 -25.25
N PHE A 40 -20.84 -8.88 -25.38
CA PHE A 40 -20.78 -9.88 -24.32
C PHE A 40 -20.01 -9.35 -23.09
N VAL A 41 -20.48 -9.71 -21.90
CA VAL A 41 -19.88 -9.33 -20.62
C VAL A 41 -19.16 -10.54 -20.05
N GLU A 42 -17.84 -10.52 -20.06
CA GLU A 42 -16.98 -11.53 -19.43
C GLU A 42 -16.86 -11.26 -17.94
N GLY A 43 -16.76 -12.34 -17.12
CA GLY A 43 -16.57 -12.22 -15.67
C GLY A 43 -17.81 -11.75 -14.91
N ALA A 44 -18.98 -11.76 -15.55
CA ALA A 44 -20.24 -11.49 -14.84
C ALA A 44 -20.54 -12.64 -13.88
N ASN A 45 -20.77 -12.31 -12.61
CA ASN A 45 -21.16 -13.28 -11.60
C ASN A 45 -22.65 -13.53 -11.68
N VAL A 46 -23.05 -14.79 -11.81
CA VAL A 46 -24.44 -15.25 -11.87
C VAL A 46 -24.66 -16.20 -10.70
N VAL A 47 -25.50 -15.82 -9.74
CA VAL A 47 -25.68 -16.59 -8.51
C VAL A 47 -27.14 -16.61 -8.06
N ILE A 48 -27.60 -17.73 -7.51
CA ILE A 48 -28.92 -17.80 -6.85
C ILE A 48 -28.86 -17.09 -5.51
N GLU A 49 -29.70 -16.08 -5.30
CA GLU A 49 -29.74 -15.25 -4.08
C GLU A 49 -29.80 -16.10 -2.82
N GLY A 50 -28.84 -15.87 -1.90
CA GLY A 50 -28.73 -16.57 -0.62
C GLY A 50 -28.12 -17.97 -0.71
N THR A 51 -27.50 -18.34 -1.83
CA THR A 51 -26.78 -19.61 -2.03
C THR A 51 -25.37 -19.36 -2.57
N ILE A 52 -24.59 -20.43 -2.67
CA ILE A 52 -23.29 -20.43 -3.38
C ILE A 52 -23.41 -20.99 -4.81
N ASP A 53 -24.63 -21.43 -5.22
CA ASP A 53 -24.88 -22.00 -6.53
C ASP A 53 -24.84 -20.89 -7.58
N GLY A 54 -23.87 -20.95 -8.47
CA GLY A 54 -23.66 -19.93 -9.48
C GLY A 54 -22.42 -20.20 -10.34
N SER A 55 -22.17 -19.32 -11.30
CA SER A 55 -21.04 -19.37 -12.22
C SER A 55 -20.65 -17.94 -12.63
N THR A 56 -19.48 -17.81 -13.23
CA THR A 56 -19.04 -16.59 -13.90
C THR A 56 -19.07 -16.77 -15.40
N THR A 57 -19.41 -15.71 -16.13
CA THR A 57 -19.43 -15.74 -17.60
C THR A 57 -18.03 -15.81 -18.20
N ASP A 58 -17.90 -16.56 -19.29
CA ASP A 58 -16.70 -16.65 -20.13
C ASP A 58 -16.55 -15.45 -21.07
N GLU A 59 -15.54 -15.47 -21.96
CA GLU A 59 -15.25 -14.44 -22.98
C GLU A 59 -16.42 -14.18 -23.96
N LYS A 60 -17.31 -15.17 -24.12
CA LYS A 60 -18.52 -15.08 -24.95
C LYS A 60 -19.75 -14.69 -24.12
N GLY A 61 -19.53 -14.27 -22.87
CA GLY A 61 -20.58 -13.95 -21.92
C GLY A 61 -21.44 -15.16 -21.52
N TYR A 62 -21.01 -16.38 -21.81
CA TYR A 62 -21.75 -17.61 -21.51
C TYR A 62 -21.47 -18.05 -20.07
N TYR A 63 -22.52 -18.52 -19.40
CA TYR A 63 -22.44 -19.13 -18.06
C TYR A 63 -23.32 -20.40 -18.01
N GLU A 64 -22.89 -21.36 -17.18
CA GLU A 64 -23.63 -22.57 -16.87
C GLU A 64 -23.26 -23.06 -15.47
N PHE A 65 -24.25 -23.46 -14.70
CA PHE A 65 -24.05 -24.09 -13.39
C PHE A 65 -25.23 -25.02 -13.04
N GLU A 66 -24.95 -25.99 -12.19
CA GLU A 66 -25.93 -26.91 -11.64
C GLU A 66 -26.42 -26.45 -10.26
N THR A 67 -27.69 -26.73 -9.94
CA THR A 67 -28.28 -26.40 -8.65
C THR A 67 -29.33 -27.40 -8.24
N GLU A 68 -29.40 -27.68 -6.96
CA GLU A 68 -30.49 -28.47 -6.35
C GLU A 68 -31.63 -27.56 -5.81
N LYS A 69 -31.51 -26.27 -6.00
CA LYS A 69 -32.47 -25.26 -5.52
C LYS A 69 -33.58 -25.05 -6.54
N THR A 70 -34.71 -25.68 -6.33
CA THR A 70 -35.90 -25.65 -7.21
C THR A 70 -36.97 -24.67 -6.74
N GLY A 71 -38.00 -24.44 -7.57
CA GLY A 71 -39.08 -23.51 -7.34
C GLY A 71 -38.71 -22.05 -7.58
N ARG A 72 -39.51 -21.12 -7.08
CA ARG A 72 -39.30 -19.69 -7.26
C ARG A 72 -37.99 -19.23 -6.59
N ARG A 73 -37.07 -18.72 -7.38
CA ARG A 73 -35.76 -18.23 -6.95
C ARG A 73 -35.50 -16.87 -7.56
N VAL A 74 -34.54 -16.17 -6.96
CA VAL A 74 -33.98 -14.94 -7.52
C VAL A 74 -32.58 -15.24 -7.99
N ILE A 75 -32.30 -15.02 -9.27
CA ILE A 75 -30.95 -15.08 -9.79
C ILE A 75 -30.40 -13.65 -9.89
N ILE A 76 -29.21 -13.44 -9.35
CA ILE A 76 -28.50 -12.17 -9.33
C ILE A 76 -27.42 -12.22 -10.40
N PHE A 77 -27.45 -11.26 -11.30
CA PHE A 77 -26.42 -11.01 -12.31
C PHE A 77 -25.69 -9.76 -11.92
N SER A 78 -24.38 -9.84 -11.74
CA SER A 78 -23.53 -8.68 -11.40
C SER A 78 -22.20 -8.79 -12.13
N ALA A 79 -21.68 -7.68 -12.60
CA ALA A 79 -20.33 -7.59 -13.19
C ALA A 79 -19.69 -6.27 -12.77
N VAL A 80 -18.36 -6.22 -12.87
CA VAL A 80 -17.61 -4.97 -12.71
C VAL A 80 -18.10 -4.01 -13.79
N ASP A 81 -18.37 -2.76 -13.41
CA ASP A 81 -18.93 -1.70 -14.26
C ASP A 81 -20.40 -1.84 -14.68
N PHE A 82 -21.11 -2.84 -14.17
CA PHE A 82 -22.53 -3.03 -14.44
C PHE A 82 -23.37 -3.04 -13.17
N GLY A 83 -24.58 -2.48 -13.26
CA GLY A 83 -25.57 -2.56 -12.19
C GLY A 83 -26.04 -3.99 -11.98
N GLU A 84 -26.24 -4.36 -10.73
CA GLU A 84 -26.85 -5.66 -10.38
C GLU A 84 -28.25 -5.77 -11.01
N ARG A 85 -28.52 -6.90 -11.66
CA ARG A 85 -29.85 -7.24 -12.16
C ARG A 85 -30.37 -8.50 -11.48
N LYS A 86 -31.54 -8.38 -10.86
CA LYS A 86 -32.25 -9.50 -10.25
C LYS A 86 -33.37 -10.00 -11.16
N MET A 87 -33.44 -11.30 -11.30
CA MET A 87 -34.52 -11.95 -12.07
C MET A 87 -35.20 -12.98 -11.19
N ASN A 88 -36.54 -12.86 -11.08
CA ASN A 88 -37.37 -13.90 -10.46
C ASN A 88 -37.59 -14.99 -11.49
N VAL A 89 -37.22 -16.21 -11.15
CA VAL A 89 -37.30 -17.39 -12.02
C VAL A 89 -37.96 -18.54 -11.27
N ASP A 90 -38.50 -19.47 -12.00
CA ASP A 90 -38.96 -20.74 -11.46
C ASP A 90 -38.08 -21.88 -12.00
N ILE A 91 -37.36 -22.56 -11.12
CA ILE A 91 -36.43 -23.63 -11.48
C ILE A 91 -37.11 -24.97 -11.27
N GLU A 92 -37.40 -25.68 -12.37
CA GLU A 92 -37.98 -27.01 -12.34
C GLU A 92 -36.94 -28.06 -11.95
N GLU A 93 -37.32 -29.02 -11.12
CA GLU A 93 -36.43 -30.09 -10.66
C GLU A 93 -35.94 -30.95 -11.84
N GLY A 94 -34.61 -31.07 -12.00
CA GLY A 94 -34.00 -31.81 -13.10
C GLY A 94 -34.17 -31.15 -14.47
N GLY A 95 -34.69 -29.90 -14.51
CA GLY A 95 -34.91 -29.11 -15.73
C GLY A 95 -33.66 -28.27 -16.15
N THR A 96 -33.75 -27.72 -17.35
CA THR A 96 -32.75 -26.74 -17.82
C THR A 96 -33.41 -25.38 -18.00
N LEU A 97 -32.92 -24.36 -17.29
CA LEU A 97 -33.37 -22.98 -17.40
C LEU A 97 -32.37 -22.18 -18.23
N VAL A 98 -32.82 -21.58 -19.34
CA VAL A 98 -31.99 -20.72 -20.19
C VAL A 98 -32.35 -19.26 -19.96
N LEU A 99 -31.38 -18.42 -19.57
CA LEU A 99 -31.58 -16.99 -19.29
C LEU A 99 -30.52 -16.15 -19.98
N ASP A 100 -30.93 -15.40 -20.99
CA ASP A 100 -30.11 -14.37 -21.60
C ASP A 100 -30.38 -13.01 -20.95
N VAL A 101 -29.35 -12.34 -20.47
CA VAL A 101 -29.51 -11.15 -19.65
C VAL A 101 -28.71 -9.99 -20.22
N THR A 102 -29.34 -8.81 -20.24
CA THR A 102 -28.65 -7.56 -20.54
C THR A 102 -28.40 -6.78 -19.26
N LEU A 103 -27.12 -6.55 -18.92
CA LEU A 103 -26.73 -5.68 -17.83
C LEU A 103 -26.67 -4.23 -18.32
N SER A 104 -27.18 -3.33 -17.50
CA SER A 104 -26.98 -1.89 -17.69
C SER A 104 -25.67 -1.50 -17.01
N GLY A 105 -24.82 -0.72 -17.67
CA GLY A 105 -23.68 -0.11 -17.03
C GLY A 105 -24.16 0.65 -15.78
N THR A 106 -23.37 0.62 -14.73
CA THR A 106 -23.61 1.52 -13.58
C THR A 106 -23.53 2.94 -14.11
N GLU A 107 -24.51 3.78 -13.80
CA GLU A 107 -24.54 5.20 -14.22
C GLU A 107 -23.38 6.02 -13.62
N PHE A 108 -22.49 5.36 -12.86
CA PHE A 108 -21.26 5.92 -12.31
C PHE A 108 -20.04 5.25 -12.95
N LYS A 109 -19.54 5.83 -14.04
CA LYS A 109 -18.13 5.65 -14.41
C LYS A 109 -17.28 6.47 -13.42
N THR A 110 -17.02 5.93 -12.24
CA THR A 110 -16.13 6.56 -11.24
C THR A 110 -14.66 6.27 -11.53
N ASP A 111 -14.36 5.59 -12.59
CA ASP A 111 -12.99 5.23 -12.95
C ASP A 111 -12.36 6.33 -13.80
N GLU A 112 -11.70 7.26 -13.11
CA GLU A 112 -10.76 8.17 -13.74
C GLU A 112 -9.61 7.32 -14.33
N ILE A 113 -9.56 7.20 -15.64
CA ILE A 113 -8.50 6.47 -16.35
C ILE A 113 -7.25 7.34 -16.31
N THR A 114 -6.41 7.12 -15.32
CA THR A 114 -5.10 7.77 -15.26
C THR A 114 -4.11 6.91 -16.03
N VAL A 115 -3.68 7.39 -17.19
CA VAL A 115 -2.58 6.75 -17.92
C VAL A 115 -1.27 7.23 -17.32
N THR A 116 -0.51 6.31 -16.73
CA THR A 116 0.83 6.58 -16.25
C THR A 116 1.80 5.58 -16.88
N ALA A 117 2.95 6.06 -17.32
CA ALA A 117 3.94 5.21 -18.02
C ALA A 117 4.51 4.10 -17.14
N SER A 118 4.51 4.32 -15.86
CA SER A 118 5.14 3.45 -14.85
C SER A 118 4.15 3.11 -13.74
N SER A 119 2.98 2.63 -14.09
CA SER A 119 2.02 2.15 -13.10
C SER A 119 1.60 0.72 -13.41
N PHE A 120 1.14 0.02 -12.37
CA PHE A 120 0.38 -1.22 -12.55
C PHE A 120 -1.03 -0.95 -13.11
N THR A 121 -1.22 0.20 -13.78
CA THR A 121 -2.44 0.57 -14.48
C THR A 121 -2.11 0.92 -15.90
N SER A 122 -2.62 0.19 -16.87
CA SER A 122 -2.54 0.54 -18.27
C SER A 122 -3.92 0.41 -18.92
N GLY A 123 -4.43 1.50 -19.51
CA GLY A 123 -5.61 1.55 -20.39
C GLY A 123 -6.93 1.03 -19.78
N GLU A 124 -8.01 1.17 -20.50
CA GLU A 124 -9.38 0.80 -20.08
C GLU A 124 -9.58 -0.66 -19.68
N ASN A 125 -8.65 -1.57 -19.99
CA ASN A 125 -8.80 -3.01 -19.79
C ASN A 125 -7.63 -3.69 -19.04
N SER A 126 -6.65 -2.98 -18.49
CA SER A 126 -5.48 -3.64 -17.87
C SER A 126 -5.00 -2.94 -16.60
N ARG A 127 -5.88 -2.92 -15.60
CA ARG A 127 -5.47 -2.60 -14.22
C ARG A 127 -4.94 -3.85 -13.56
N VAL A 128 -3.64 -3.90 -13.28
CA VAL A 128 -3.13 -4.85 -12.28
C VAL A 128 -3.46 -4.22 -10.93
N THR A 129 -4.72 -4.29 -10.54
CA THR A 129 -5.15 -3.98 -9.18
C THR A 129 -4.88 -5.22 -8.34
N LEU A 130 -4.24 -5.03 -7.19
CA LEU A 130 -4.19 -6.07 -6.18
C LEU A 130 -5.57 -6.18 -5.54
N THR A 131 -6.18 -7.34 -5.64
CA THR A 131 -7.39 -7.61 -4.89
C THR A 131 -7.07 -7.86 -3.42
N PRO A 132 -7.98 -7.58 -2.48
CA PRO A 132 -7.79 -7.93 -1.07
C PRO A 132 -7.41 -9.39 -0.86
N LEU A 133 -7.99 -10.29 -1.65
CA LEU A 133 -7.72 -11.71 -1.59
C LEU A 133 -6.28 -12.05 -2.05
N GLU A 134 -5.79 -11.43 -3.13
CA GLU A 134 -4.40 -11.60 -3.57
C GLU A 134 -3.43 -11.12 -2.48
N ILE A 135 -3.66 -9.96 -1.85
CA ILE A 135 -2.82 -9.44 -0.76
C ILE A 135 -2.73 -10.43 0.39
N THR A 136 -3.87 -10.96 0.84
CA THR A 136 -3.90 -11.88 1.99
C THR A 136 -3.27 -13.24 1.71
N ARG A 137 -3.17 -13.63 0.44
CA ARG A 137 -2.60 -14.91 0.00
C ARG A 137 -1.09 -14.85 -0.27
N ILE A 138 -0.48 -13.67 -0.40
CA ILE A 138 0.96 -13.55 -0.61
C ILE A 138 1.70 -14.03 0.65
N PRO A 139 2.47 -15.15 0.59
CA PRO A 139 3.27 -15.59 1.72
C PRO A 139 4.28 -14.54 2.15
N GLY A 140 4.40 -14.28 3.44
CA GLY A 140 5.30 -13.29 4.02
C GLY A 140 4.82 -11.83 3.93
N ALA A 141 3.67 -11.56 3.30
CA ALA A 141 3.06 -10.23 3.32
C ALA A 141 2.17 -10.00 4.56
N ASP A 142 1.80 -11.05 5.28
CA ASP A 142 1.01 -11.00 6.53
C ASP A 142 -0.29 -10.19 6.38
N ALA A 143 -0.92 -10.27 5.21
CA ALA A 143 -2.10 -9.48 4.82
C ALA A 143 -1.90 -7.96 4.86
N ASP A 144 -0.66 -7.48 4.87
CA ASP A 144 -0.32 -6.05 4.82
C ASP A 144 -0.14 -5.59 3.36
N LEU A 145 -0.81 -4.49 3.02
CA LEU A 145 -0.81 -3.93 1.68
C LEU A 145 0.59 -3.51 1.21
N TYR A 146 1.35 -2.82 2.06
CA TYR A 146 2.66 -2.30 1.69
C TYR A 146 3.68 -3.43 1.55
N ARG A 147 3.62 -4.43 2.43
CA ARG A 147 4.44 -5.64 2.31
C ARG A 147 4.12 -6.40 1.02
N ALA A 148 2.85 -6.50 0.63
CA ALA A 148 2.45 -7.09 -0.64
C ALA A 148 3.05 -6.34 -1.83
N ILE A 149 3.07 -4.99 -1.81
CA ILE A 149 3.66 -4.15 -2.86
C ILE A 149 5.17 -4.44 -3.02
N THR A 150 5.90 -4.80 -1.97
CA THR A 150 7.34 -5.12 -2.08
C THR A 150 7.65 -6.40 -2.86
N THR A 151 6.65 -7.16 -3.26
CA THR A 151 6.81 -8.29 -4.19
C THR A 151 6.79 -7.87 -5.66
N PHE A 152 6.48 -6.60 -5.96
CA PHE A 152 6.50 -6.05 -7.31
C PHE A 152 7.83 -5.33 -7.59
N SER A 153 8.19 -5.27 -8.87
CA SER A 153 9.42 -4.61 -9.29
C SER A 153 9.42 -3.11 -8.95
N GLY A 154 10.61 -2.58 -8.67
CA GLY A 154 10.83 -1.18 -8.31
C GLY A 154 10.55 -0.84 -6.85
N SER A 155 10.06 -1.77 -6.03
CA SER A 155 9.79 -1.52 -4.62
C SER A 155 10.60 -2.45 -3.71
N ASN A 156 11.14 -1.89 -2.64
CA ASN A 156 11.92 -2.59 -1.63
C ASN A 156 11.35 -2.31 -0.24
N GLN A 157 11.39 -3.33 0.58
CA GLN A 157 11.00 -3.27 1.98
C GLN A 157 12.09 -2.57 2.79
N VAL A 158 11.70 -1.69 3.70
CA VAL A 158 12.60 -1.08 4.66
C VAL A 158 12.60 -1.94 5.92
N ASP A 159 13.75 -2.52 6.22
CA ASP A 159 13.99 -3.29 7.46
C ASP A 159 12.86 -4.29 7.80
N GLU A 160 12.38 -5.01 6.78
CA GLU A 160 11.27 -5.98 6.88
C GLU A 160 9.94 -5.43 7.43
N GLY A 161 9.80 -4.10 7.49
CA GLY A 161 8.58 -3.40 7.90
C GLY A 161 7.62 -3.13 6.74
N SER A 162 6.59 -2.34 7.01
CA SER A 162 5.58 -1.92 6.00
C SER A 162 5.97 -0.64 5.26
N ARG A 163 7.01 0.09 5.68
CA ARG A 163 7.52 1.20 4.88
C ARG A 163 8.26 0.69 3.66
N ILE A 164 8.07 1.35 2.54
CA ILE A 164 8.65 0.94 1.25
C ILE A 164 9.55 2.05 0.70
N ALA A 165 10.69 1.65 0.19
CA ALA A 165 11.55 2.45 -0.66
C ALA A 165 11.29 2.10 -2.13
N VAL A 166 11.13 3.09 -3.00
CA VAL A 166 10.76 2.86 -4.39
C VAL A 166 11.81 3.42 -5.32
N ARG A 167 12.39 2.52 -6.14
CA ARG A 167 13.44 2.88 -7.11
C ARG A 167 14.56 3.70 -6.46
N GLY A 168 15.11 3.21 -5.35
CA GLY A 168 16.20 3.85 -4.62
C GLY A 168 15.87 5.20 -3.98
N GLY A 169 14.60 5.59 -3.96
CA GLY A 169 14.10 6.76 -3.24
C GLY A 169 13.93 6.50 -1.75
N ASP A 170 13.93 7.58 -0.96
CA ASP A 170 13.61 7.51 0.47
C ASP A 170 12.13 7.16 0.69
N PRO A 171 11.76 6.40 1.74
CA PRO A 171 10.35 6.12 2.06
C PRO A 171 9.47 7.37 2.26
N SER A 172 10.03 8.50 2.66
CA SER A 172 9.32 9.78 2.76
C SER A 172 8.92 10.37 1.40
N GLU A 173 9.49 9.88 0.31
CA GLU A 173 9.15 10.24 -1.07
C GLU A 173 7.98 9.44 -1.63
N VAL A 174 7.39 8.55 -0.83
CA VAL A 174 6.21 7.74 -1.19
C VAL A 174 4.97 8.32 -0.53
N LEU A 175 3.97 8.65 -1.32
CA LEU A 175 2.72 9.23 -0.81
C LEU A 175 1.54 8.27 -1.01
N THR A 176 0.74 8.12 0.05
CA THR A 176 -0.48 7.32 -0.01
C THR A 176 -1.70 8.21 0.02
N PHE A 177 -2.59 8.00 -0.94
CA PHE A 177 -3.91 8.60 -0.99
C PHE A 177 -4.99 7.58 -0.65
N LEU A 178 -6.07 8.05 -0.04
CA LEU A 178 -7.31 7.29 0.13
C LEU A 178 -8.48 8.16 -0.27
N ASP A 179 -9.19 7.78 -1.34
CA ASP A 179 -10.34 8.54 -1.84
C ASP A 179 -10.06 10.05 -2.06
N GLY A 180 -8.84 10.40 -2.52
CA GLY A 180 -8.41 11.76 -2.78
C GLY A 180 -7.76 12.49 -1.58
N ALA A 181 -7.82 11.93 -0.39
CA ALA A 181 -7.15 12.45 0.81
C ALA A 181 -5.76 11.84 0.98
N SER A 182 -4.79 12.61 1.47
CA SER A 182 -3.49 12.07 1.85
C SER A 182 -3.59 11.35 3.21
N LEU A 183 -3.13 10.09 3.28
CA LEU A 183 -3.01 9.36 4.54
C LEU A 183 -1.77 9.83 5.28
N TYR A 184 -1.97 10.54 6.39
CA TYR A 184 -0.90 10.95 7.27
C TYR A 184 -0.56 9.81 8.23
N ASN A 185 0.68 9.31 8.17
CA ASN A 185 1.20 8.23 9.02
C ASN A 185 0.31 6.98 9.13
N PRO A 186 0.11 6.22 8.03
CA PRO A 186 -0.75 5.03 8.03
C PRO A 186 -0.04 3.77 8.59
N PHE A 187 0.79 3.91 9.65
CA PHE A 187 1.65 2.85 10.13
C PHE A 187 1.53 2.62 11.63
N LEU A 188 1.74 1.36 12.06
CA LEU A 188 1.79 0.88 13.43
C LEU A 188 3.22 0.53 13.83
N PHE A 189 3.50 0.62 15.12
CA PHE A 189 4.79 0.26 15.73
C PHE A 189 5.97 0.95 15.03
N GLY A 190 5.81 2.24 14.74
CA GLY A 190 6.87 3.07 14.18
C GLY A 190 7.95 3.37 15.22
N ASP A 191 9.20 3.37 14.79
CA ASP A 191 10.36 3.78 15.58
C ASP A 191 10.93 5.15 15.13
N ASN A 192 12.02 5.56 15.78
CA ASN A 192 12.70 6.81 15.45
C ASN A 192 13.50 6.75 14.15
N TYR A 193 13.73 5.56 13.60
CA TYR A 193 14.52 5.33 12.38
C TYR A 193 13.64 5.27 11.13
N ASN A 194 12.39 5.74 11.21
CA ASN A 194 11.44 5.75 10.12
C ASN A 194 11.06 4.33 9.62
N THR A 195 11.13 3.33 10.48
CA THR A 195 10.64 1.98 10.23
C THR A 195 9.27 1.76 10.88
N SER A 196 8.54 0.76 10.46
CA SER A 196 7.26 0.36 11.05
C SER A 196 6.91 -1.06 10.65
N SER A 197 6.35 -1.83 11.59
CA SER A 197 6.10 -3.24 11.35
C SER A 197 4.90 -3.51 10.46
N TYR A 198 3.80 -2.77 10.63
CA TYR A 198 2.54 -2.97 9.92
C TYR A 198 1.88 -1.65 9.52
N SER A 199 0.98 -1.71 8.53
CA SER A 199 0.13 -0.58 8.19
C SER A 199 -1.22 -0.62 8.90
N THR A 200 -1.88 0.55 8.98
CA THR A 200 -3.26 0.68 9.48
C THR A 200 -4.30 0.42 8.40
N VAL A 201 -3.88 0.21 7.14
CA VAL A 201 -4.77 0.02 6.00
C VAL A 201 -5.28 -1.42 5.97
N ASN A 202 -6.59 -1.58 6.14
CA ASN A 202 -7.23 -2.88 5.97
C ASN A 202 -7.52 -3.13 4.47
N PRO A 203 -6.84 -4.09 3.80
CA PRO A 203 -7.07 -4.38 2.39
C PRO A 203 -8.53 -4.73 2.07
N TRP A 204 -9.23 -5.41 2.98
CA TRP A 204 -10.64 -5.78 2.81
C TRP A 204 -11.60 -4.59 2.79
N GLY A 205 -11.15 -3.40 3.17
CA GLY A 205 -11.90 -2.16 3.05
C GLY A 205 -11.72 -1.43 1.72
N MET A 206 -10.86 -1.96 0.81
CA MET A 206 -10.47 -1.31 -0.44
C MET A 206 -11.08 -2.02 -1.66
N LYS A 207 -11.68 -1.25 -2.57
CA LYS A 207 -12.14 -1.75 -3.88
C LYS A 207 -11.05 -1.69 -4.94
N GLY A 208 -10.10 -0.75 -4.80
CA GLY A 208 -9.02 -0.52 -5.75
C GLY A 208 -7.74 -0.06 -5.07
N ILE A 209 -6.62 -0.52 -5.59
CA ILE A 209 -5.28 -0.22 -5.12
C ILE A 209 -4.44 0.04 -6.37
N ASN A 210 -4.01 1.29 -6.55
CA ASN A 210 -3.19 1.68 -7.70
C ASN A 210 -1.82 2.11 -7.16
N PHE A 211 -0.77 1.46 -7.63
CA PHE A 211 0.61 1.79 -7.28
C PHE A 211 1.35 2.29 -8.52
N SER A 212 1.99 3.45 -8.41
CA SER A 212 2.82 4.05 -9.46
C SER A 212 4.21 4.34 -8.91
N SER A 213 5.24 3.76 -9.54
CA SER A 213 6.65 3.88 -9.16
C SER A 213 7.39 5.01 -9.90
N GLY A 214 6.66 5.95 -10.51
CA GLY A 214 7.17 7.13 -11.21
C GLY A 214 6.35 7.48 -12.44
N GLY A 215 6.58 8.64 -13.05
CA GLY A 215 5.81 9.10 -14.22
C GLY A 215 4.33 9.32 -13.93
N PHE A 216 3.96 9.60 -12.68
CA PHE A 216 2.57 9.74 -12.26
C PHE A 216 1.95 11.09 -12.69
N SER A 217 0.63 11.10 -12.78
CA SER A 217 -0.22 12.21 -13.22
C SER A 217 0.02 13.51 -12.44
N ALA A 218 -0.26 14.66 -13.06
CA ALA A 218 -0.24 15.98 -12.42
C ALA A 218 -1.24 16.12 -11.25
N LYS A 219 -2.21 15.23 -11.15
CA LYS A 219 -3.12 15.08 -10.01
C LYS A 219 -2.40 14.95 -8.66
N TYR A 220 -1.20 14.35 -8.64
CA TYR A 220 -0.45 14.08 -7.41
C TYR A 220 0.71 15.05 -7.25
N GLY A 221 0.77 15.74 -6.11
CA GLY A 221 1.83 16.69 -5.76
C GLY A 221 2.53 16.33 -4.47
N ASN A 222 3.64 17.02 -4.18
CA ASN A 222 4.43 16.86 -2.97
C ASN A 222 4.99 15.43 -2.81
N VAL A 223 5.49 14.85 -3.89
CA VAL A 223 5.96 13.46 -3.95
C VAL A 223 7.04 13.32 -5.03
N LEU A 224 8.14 12.59 -4.73
CA LEU A 224 9.28 12.42 -5.64
C LEU A 224 9.40 11.00 -6.21
N SER A 225 8.99 9.94 -5.48
CA SER A 225 9.31 8.57 -5.89
C SER A 225 8.13 7.74 -6.31
N ALA A 226 7.07 7.66 -5.49
CA ALA A 226 5.93 6.82 -5.80
C ALA A 226 4.61 7.32 -5.20
N VAL A 227 3.52 6.90 -5.82
CA VAL A 227 2.15 7.16 -5.36
C VAL A 227 1.42 5.84 -5.18
N LEU A 228 0.77 5.69 -4.03
CA LEU A 228 -0.18 4.64 -3.73
C LEU A 228 -1.57 5.27 -3.61
N ASP A 229 -2.45 5.03 -4.58
CA ASP A 229 -3.82 5.56 -4.59
C ASP A 229 -4.81 4.45 -4.27
N LEU A 230 -5.46 4.59 -3.13
CA LEU A 230 -6.40 3.65 -2.55
C LEU A 230 -7.83 4.17 -2.73
N GLN A 231 -8.72 3.27 -3.09
CA GLN A 231 -10.15 3.55 -3.20
C GLN A 231 -10.91 2.65 -2.24
N SER A 232 -11.63 3.25 -1.30
CA SER A 232 -12.53 2.52 -0.42
C SER A 232 -13.76 2.02 -1.20
N TYR A 233 -14.42 0.98 -0.68
CA TYR A 233 -15.65 0.50 -1.30
C TYR A 233 -16.68 1.61 -1.48
N ASP A 234 -17.35 1.58 -2.62
CA ASP A 234 -18.58 2.33 -2.85
C ASP A 234 -19.75 1.60 -2.16
N MET A 235 -20.94 1.59 -2.76
CA MET A 235 -22.08 0.87 -2.19
C MET A 235 -21.80 -0.63 -2.11
N PRO A 236 -21.79 -1.28 -0.93
CA PRO A 236 -21.64 -2.71 -0.82
C PRO A 236 -22.73 -3.46 -1.60
N GLN A 237 -22.38 -4.56 -2.25
CA GLN A 237 -23.34 -5.36 -3.01
C GLN A 237 -24.04 -6.41 -2.16
N THR A 238 -23.35 -6.91 -1.13
CA THR A 238 -23.82 -8.00 -0.27
C THR A 238 -23.90 -7.53 1.19
N LYS A 239 -24.55 -8.36 2.02
CA LYS A 239 -24.50 -8.25 3.48
C LYS A 239 -23.69 -9.43 4.00
N GLY A 240 -22.84 -9.19 4.94
CA GLY A 240 -22.06 -10.27 5.55
C GLY A 240 -21.23 -9.78 6.72
N MET A 241 -20.82 -10.72 7.53
CA MET A 241 -19.93 -10.49 8.66
C MET A 241 -18.97 -11.65 8.76
N PHE A 242 -17.72 -11.38 9.04
CA PHE A 242 -16.71 -12.39 9.29
C PHE A 242 -15.85 -12.01 10.50
N ALA A 243 -15.43 -13.03 11.23
CA ALA A 243 -14.48 -12.91 12.32
C ALA A 243 -13.26 -13.77 12.03
N PHE A 244 -12.11 -13.35 12.56
CA PHE A 244 -10.89 -14.13 12.48
C PHE A 244 -10.15 -14.10 13.83
N ILE A 245 -9.39 -15.16 14.08
CA ILE A 245 -8.49 -15.27 15.21
C ILE A 245 -7.22 -15.98 14.76
N GLY A 246 -6.07 -15.46 15.16
CA GLY A 246 -4.74 -16.00 14.88
C GLY A 246 -3.83 -15.92 16.11
N LEU A 247 -2.56 -16.28 15.93
CA LEU A 247 -1.55 -16.22 17.00
C LEU A 247 -1.21 -14.79 17.42
N ALA A 248 -1.33 -13.83 16.50
CA ALA A 248 -0.93 -12.45 16.75
C ALA A 248 -2.10 -11.45 16.68
N ASN A 249 -3.27 -11.85 16.21
CA ASN A 249 -4.38 -10.93 16.03
C ASN A 249 -5.74 -11.63 16.08
N ALA A 250 -6.76 -10.84 16.38
CA ALA A 250 -8.16 -11.24 16.25
C ALA A 250 -8.96 -10.05 15.73
N GLY A 251 -10.05 -10.30 15.03
CA GLY A 251 -10.85 -9.21 14.52
C GLY A 251 -12.22 -9.62 13.97
N LEU A 252 -12.98 -8.59 13.70
CA LEU A 252 -14.34 -8.67 13.17
C LEU A 252 -14.49 -7.65 12.06
N SER A 253 -15.08 -8.04 10.95
CA SER A 253 -15.41 -7.14 9.86
C SER A 253 -16.77 -7.46 9.29
N GLY A 254 -17.41 -6.45 8.70
CA GLY A 254 -18.72 -6.68 8.10
C GLY A 254 -19.08 -5.64 7.06
N VAL A 255 -20.04 -6.00 6.24
CA VAL A 255 -20.63 -5.18 5.20
C VAL A 255 -22.14 -5.19 5.35
N TYR A 256 -22.76 -4.06 5.15
CA TYR A 256 -24.19 -3.85 5.22
C TYR A 256 -24.68 -2.98 4.07
N ARG A 257 -25.85 -3.31 3.52
CA ARG A 257 -26.58 -2.47 2.56
C ARG A 257 -28.06 -2.52 2.92
N ASN A 258 -28.73 -1.39 2.93
CA ASN A 258 -30.18 -1.36 3.13
C ASN A 258 -30.94 -1.86 1.88
N LYS A 259 -32.23 -2.15 2.04
CA LYS A 259 -33.04 -2.78 0.99
C LYS A 259 -33.22 -1.92 -0.25
N ASP A 260 -33.32 -0.61 -0.10
CA ASP A 260 -33.49 0.35 -1.20
C ASP A 260 -32.17 0.74 -1.88
N GLY A 261 -31.03 0.24 -1.38
CA GLY A 261 -29.70 0.47 -1.94
C GLY A 261 -29.19 1.90 -1.80
N LYS A 262 -29.82 2.73 -0.96
CA LYS A 262 -29.41 4.13 -0.75
C LYS A 262 -28.38 4.31 0.35
N PHE A 263 -28.25 3.32 1.25
CA PHE A 263 -27.28 3.33 2.34
C PHE A 263 -26.49 2.02 2.37
N GLY A 264 -25.18 2.16 2.53
CA GLY A 264 -24.26 1.06 2.73
C GLY A 264 -23.25 1.39 3.83
N ALA A 265 -22.71 0.37 4.47
CA ALA A 265 -21.67 0.51 5.47
C ALA A 265 -20.68 -0.66 5.40
N THR A 266 -19.42 -0.37 5.61
CA THR A 266 -18.40 -1.38 5.96
C THR A 266 -17.86 -1.04 7.33
N PHE A 267 -17.49 -2.04 8.11
CA PHE A 267 -16.79 -1.82 9.37
C PHE A 267 -15.72 -2.89 9.58
N SER A 268 -14.70 -2.56 10.32
CA SER A 268 -13.68 -3.50 10.79
C SER A 268 -13.19 -3.10 12.16
N ALA A 269 -12.98 -4.09 13.02
CA ALA A 269 -12.35 -3.95 14.33
C ALA A 269 -11.31 -5.04 14.48
N GLY A 270 -10.11 -4.69 14.90
CA GLY A 270 -9.01 -5.62 15.08
C GLY A 270 -8.21 -5.32 16.34
N GLN A 271 -7.73 -6.38 16.97
CA GLN A 271 -6.82 -6.33 18.09
C GLN A 271 -5.59 -7.17 17.77
N PHE A 272 -4.43 -6.55 17.88
CA PHE A 272 -3.13 -7.21 17.76
C PHE A 272 -2.60 -7.52 19.17
N PHE A 273 -2.06 -8.74 19.34
CA PHE A 273 -1.47 -9.23 20.58
C PHE A 273 -0.39 -10.28 20.25
N ILE A 274 0.87 -9.99 20.52
CA ILE A 274 1.98 -10.84 20.03
C ILE A 274 2.32 -12.01 20.99
N LYS A 275 1.82 -12.02 22.22
CA LYS A 275 2.25 -12.99 23.24
C LYS A 275 2.15 -14.46 22.80
N PRO A 276 1.01 -14.97 22.26
CA PRO A 276 0.94 -16.36 21.81
C PRO A 276 1.92 -16.67 20.67
N PHE A 277 2.15 -15.71 19.77
CA PHE A 277 3.11 -15.85 18.69
C PHE A 277 4.55 -16.00 19.21
N VAL A 278 4.97 -15.15 20.15
CA VAL A 278 6.28 -15.20 20.81
C VAL A 278 6.50 -16.54 21.51
N GLU A 279 5.49 -17.01 22.27
CA GLU A 279 5.56 -18.28 23.00
C GLU A 279 5.68 -19.49 22.05
N VAL A 280 4.87 -19.54 20.98
CA VAL A 280 4.89 -20.65 20.02
C VAL A 280 6.21 -20.71 19.24
N ASN A 281 6.77 -19.56 18.88
CA ASN A 281 8.00 -19.48 18.10
C ASN A 281 9.28 -19.51 18.94
N ASN A 282 9.18 -19.54 20.29
CA ASN A 282 10.31 -19.44 21.22
C ASN A 282 11.19 -18.20 20.91
N ASP A 283 10.56 -17.08 20.65
CA ASP A 283 11.23 -15.81 20.44
C ASP A 283 11.79 -15.30 21.78
N ASN A 284 13.09 -15.04 21.83
CA ASN A 284 13.77 -14.55 23.03
C ASN A 284 13.82 -13.00 23.07
N THR A 285 13.14 -12.32 22.19
CA THR A 285 13.06 -10.85 22.21
C THR A 285 12.37 -10.39 23.48
N GLU A 286 13.03 -9.52 24.23
CA GLU A 286 12.48 -8.96 25.47
C GLU A 286 11.58 -7.76 25.15
N PHE A 287 10.34 -7.82 25.61
CA PHE A 287 9.35 -6.75 25.41
C PHE A 287 8.84 -6.21 26.75
N GLU A 288 8.80 -4.86 26.89
CA GLU A 288 8.22 -4.15 28.04
C GLU A 288 7.72 -2.74 27.64
N PRO A 289 6.41 -2.49 27.45
CA PRO A 289 5.33 -3.48 27.44
C PRO A 289 5.34 -4.36 26.18
N MET A 290 4.70 -5.53 26.30
CA MET A 290 4.43 -6.40 25.14
C MET A 290 3.68 -5.63 24.04
N PRO A 291 4.07 -5.74 22.75
CA PRO A 291 3.41 -5.06 21.66
C PRO A 291 1.92 -5.37 21.56
N THR A 292 1.11 -4.34 21.53
CA THR A 292 -0.34 -4.40 21.32
C THR A 292 -0.79 -3.30 20.39
N ALA A 293 -1.78 -3.59 19.53
CA ALA A 293 -2.43 -2.55 18.73
C ALA A 293 -3.92 -2.83 18.58
N SER A 294 -4.70 -1.75 18.49
CA SER A 294 -6.13 -1.79 18.21
C SER A 294 -6.42 -0.97 16.97
N ASN A 295 -7.26 -1.47 16.10
CA ASN A 295 -7.71 -0.79 14.90
C ASN A 295 -9.24 -0.86 14.80
N LEU A 296 -9.87 0.28 14.52
CA LEU A 296 -11.31 0.38 14.29
C LEU A 296 -11.52 1.29 13.07
N GLY A 297 -12.22 0.80 12.06
CA GLY A 297 -12.44 1.58 10.85
C GLY A 297 -13.65 1.14 10.07
N GLY A 298 -13.94 1.89 9.02
CA GLY A 298 -15.04 1.57 8.11
C GLY A 298 -15.43 2.72 7.19
N THR A 299 -16.37 2.44 6.33
CA THR A 299 -16.91 3.40 5.37
C THR A 299 -18.43 3.43 5.48
N LEU A 300 -19.01 4.62 5.56
CA LEU A 300 -20.44 4.84 5.39
C LEU A 300 -20.67 5.44 4.01
N VAL A 301 -21.64 4.92 3.29
CA VAL A 301 -21.95 5.31 1.90
C VAL A 301 -23.42 5.66 1.78
N PHE A 302 -23.68 6.84 1.23
CA PHE A 302 -25.05 7.35 1.00
C PHE A 302 -25.18 7.72 -0.49
N LYS A 303 -26.14 7.11 -1.17
CA LYS A 303 -26.56 7.53 -2.51
C LYS A 303 -27.50 8.73 -2.35
N THR A 304 -27.00 9.93 -2.63
CA THR A 304 -27.76 11.18 -2.44
C THR A 304 -28.72 11.46 -3.60
N SER A 305 -28.36 10.99 -4.80
CA SER A 305 -29.17 11.04 -6.01
C SER A 305 -28.80 9.88 -6.93
N ASN A 306 -29.37 9.80 -8.14
CA ASN A 306 -28.93 8.84 -9.15
C ASN A 306 -27.51 9.06 -9.61
N THR A 307 -27.01 10.29 -9.49
CA THR A 307 -25.67 10.73 -9.93
C THR A 307 -24.78 11.21 -8.77
N GLY A 308 -25.22 11.08 -7.51
CA GLY A 308 -24.55 11.58 -6.32
C GLY A 308 -24.25 10.51 -5.29
N LEU A 309 -22.99 10.44 -4.84
CA LEU A 309 -22.52 9.49 -3.82
C LEU A 309 -21.72 10.23 -2.76
N LEU A 310 -22.15 10.11 -1.50
CA LEU A 310 -21.43 10.60 -0.33
C LEU A 310 -20.80 9.44 0.41
N LYS A 311 -19.49 9.51 0.66
CA LYS A 311 -18.73 8.52 1.45
C LYS A 311 -18.09 9.17 2.65
N LEU A 312 -18.20 8.55 3.80
CA LEU A 312 -17.47 8.91 5.01
C LEU A 312 -16.59 7.71 5.41
N TYR A 313 -15.29 7.84 5.26
CA TYR A 313 -14.30 6.87 5.75
C TYR A 313 -13.79 7.31 7.12
N LEU A 314 -13.70 6.36 8.03
CA LEU A 314 -13.21 6.56 9.40
C LEU A 314 -12.17 5.49 9.69
N ASN A 315 -11.06 5.87 10.34
CA ASN A 315 -10.07 4.93 10.87
C ASN A 315 -9.51 5.47 12.19
N TYR A 316 -9.48 4.63 13.19
CA TYR A 316 -8.81 4.84 14.46
C TYR A 316 -7.79 3.73 14.65
N SER A 317 -6.57 4.08 15.02
CA SER A 317 -5.57 3.11 15.44
C SER A 317 -4.86 3.57 16.70
N TYR A 318 -4.49 2.60 17.50
CA TYR A 318 -3.69 2.77 18.70
C TYR A 318 -2.70 1.64 18.77
N ASP A 319 -1.43 1.95 19.00
CA ASP A 319 -0.39 0.97 19.28
C ASP A 319 0.48 1.38 20.46
N ASN A 320 1.05 0.38 21.12
CA ASN A 320 1.96 0.53 22.22
C ASN A 320 2.93 -0.63 22.24
N MET A 321 4.22 -0.35 22.30
CA MET A 321 5.27 -1.37 22.40
C MET A 321 6.45 -0.91 23.23
N GLY A 322 7.16 -1.86 23.81
CA GLY A 322 8.50 -1.67 24.33
C GLY A 322 9.37 -2.85 23.91
N ILE A 323 10.50 -2.58 23.29
CA ILE A 323 11.46 -3.61 22.86
C ILE A 323 12.83 -3.30 23.45
N LYS A 324 13.49 -4.32 24.01
CA LYS A 324 14.85 -4.16 24.47
C LYS A 324 15.77 -3.89 23.29
N SER A 325 16.50 -2.81 23.39
CA SER A 325 17.45 -2.36 22.38
C SER A 325 18.79 -2.03 23.06
N GLU A 326 19.86 -2.33 22.38
CA GLU A 326 21.21 -2.10 22.85
C GLU A 326 21.90 -1.10 21.92
N SER A 327 22.58 -0.14 22.52
CA SER A 327 23.48 0.78 21.82
C SER A 327 24.78 0.85 22.61
N PRO A 328 25.88 1.36 22.05
CA PRO A 328 27.16 1.47 22.75
C PRO A 328 27.10 2.20 24.10
N THR A 329 26.15 3.11 24.26
CA THR A 329 26.03 3.95 25.46
C THR A 329 24.80 3.65 26.32
N TYR A 330 23.83 2.89 25.83
CA TYR A 330 22.60 2.61 26.55
C TYR A 330 22.04 1.23 26.20
N ASN A 331 21.72 0.44 27.21
CA ASN A 331 21.05 -0.85 27.09
C ASN A 331 19.75 -0.77 27.87
N GLY A 332 18.62 -0.73 27.19
CA GLY A 332 17.32 -0.57 27.82
C GLY A 332 16.18 -0.73 26.83
N PHE A 333 14.97 -0.43 27.30
CA PHE A 333 13.80 -0.55 26.45
C PHE A 333 13.57 0.73 25.61
N TYR A 334 13.52 0.56 24.29
CA TYR A 334 12.84 1.53 23.44
C TYR A 334 11.35 1.35 23.64
N SER A 335 10.62 2.40 23.95
CA SER A 335 9.17 2.35 24.02
C SER A 335 8.53 3.38 23.09
N GLY A 336 7.55 2.92 22.33
CA GLY A 336 6.76 3.71 21.39
C GLY A 336 5.27 3.55 21.64
N ARG A 337 4.53 4.66 21.50
CA ARG A 337 3.07 4.67 21.57
C ARG A 337 2.56 5.62 20.50
N THR A 338 1.59 5.14 19.69
CA THR A 338 0.93 5.96 18.68
C THR A 338 -0.58 5.90 18.84
N LYS A 339 -1.23 7.04 18.69
CA LYS A 339 -2.68 7.14 18.54
C LYS A 339 -2.97 7.95 17.30
N ASN A 340 -3.67 7.35 16.35
CA ASN A 340 -4.03 7.99 15.10
C ASN A 340 -5.53 7.95 14.86
N ILE A 341 -6.09 9.06 14.39
CA ILE A 341 -7.46 9.17 13.91
C ILE A 341 -7.37 9.74 12.50
N PHE A 342 -8.01 9.08 11.56
CA PHE A 342 -8.18 9.59 10.20
C PHE A 342 -9.64 9.55 9.80
N THR A 343 -10.12 10.63 9.18
CA THR A 343 -11.47 10.71 8.60
C THR A 343 -11.42 11.39 7.26
N ASN A 344 -12.22 10.91 6.30
CA ASN A 344 -12.36 11.51 4.99
C ASN A 344 -13.82 11.49 4.54
N LEU A 345 -14.38 12.66 4.31
CA LEU A 345 -15.71 12.84 3.72
C LEU A 345 -15.52 13.17 2.23
N LYS A 346 -15.96 12.27 1.35
CA LYS A 346 -15.92 12.45 -0.10
C LYS A 346 -17.32 12.52 -0.66
N TYR A 347 -17.59 13.54 -1.46
CA TYR A 347 -18.78 13.64 -2.29
C TYR A 347 -18.39 13.56 -3.76
N SER A 348 -18.98 12.62 -4.48
CA SER A 348 -18.82 12.46 -5.92
C SER A 348 -20.15 12.69 -6.59
N PHE A 349 -20.17 13.54 -7.61
CA PHE A 349 -21.36 13.93 -8.34
C PHE A 349 -21.07 13.96 -9.84
N ALA A 350 -21.93 13.34 -10.65
CA ALA A 350 -21.87 13.40 -12.10
C ALA A 350 -22.87 14.48 -12.59
N PRO A 351 -22.41 15.70 -12.92
CA PRO A 351 -23.27 16.76 -13.45
C PRO A 351 -23.84 16.43 -14.82
N THR A 352 -23.17 15.60 -15.59
CA THR A 352 -23.63 15.00 -16.85
C THR A 352 -23.30 13.52 -16.87
N ASP A 353 -23.81 12.78 -17.86
CA ASP A 353 -23.54 11.33 -17.97
C ASP A 353 -22.06 10.99 -18.19
N VAL A 354 -21.23 11.99 -18.51
CA VAL A 354 -19.82 11.81 -18.87
C VAL A 354 -18.84 12.63 -18.01
N SER A 355 -19.34 13.53 -17.16
CA SER A 355 -18.50 14.40 -16.32
C SER A 355 -18.56 13.95 -14.87
N LEU A 356 -17.45 14.08 -14.16
CA LEU A 356 -17.35 13.75 -12.73
C LEU A 356 -16.77 14.92 -11.94
N LEU A 357 -17.46 15.34 -10.91
CA LEU A 357 -16.97 16.26 -9.87
C LEU A 357 -16.81 15.49 -8.56
N SER A 358 -15.65 15.55 -7.95
CA SER A 358 -15.38 14.93 -6.66
C SER A 358 -14.76 15.92 -5.70
N THR A 359 -15.32 16.03 -4.50
CA THR A 359 -14.75 16.85 -3.42
C THR A 359 -14.50 15.96 -2.22
N SER A 360 -13.31 16.05 -1.63
CA SER A 360 -12.93 15.37 -0.39
C SER A 360 -12.48 16.37 0.66
N VAL A 361 -12.90 16.13 1.90
CA VAL A 361 -12.48 16.87 3.10
C VAL A 361 -11.99 15.87 4.11
N SER A 362 -10.72 15.93 4.46
CA SER A 362 -10.09 14.97 5.37
C SER A 362 -9.45 15.65 6.57
N PHE A 363 -9.37 14.88 7.64
CA PHE A 363 -8.75 15.27 8.88
C PHE A 363 -7.98 14.07 9.47
N SER A 364 -6.75 14.33 9.94
CA SER A 364 -5.94 13.37 10.71
C SER A 364 -5.49 14.00 12.01
N SER A 365 -5.49 13.20 13.07
CA SER A 365 -4.83 13.52 14.34
C SER A 365 -3.89 12.40 14.69
N ASP A 366 -2.60 12.69 14.75
CA ASP A 366 -1.53 11.74 15.12
C ASP A 366 -0.86 12.22 16.40
N ASN A 367 -0.85 11.34 17.42
CA ASN A 367 -0.15 11.58 18.69
C ASN A 367 0.83 10.45 18.91
N ARG A 368 2.11 10.77 19.03
CA ARG A 368 3.19 9.80 19.18
C ARG A 368 4.05 10.13 20.38
N THR A 369 4.42 9.10 21.13
CA THR A 369 5.39 9.20 22.22
C THR A 369 6.51 8.20 21.95
N ASN A 370 7.78 8.64 22.05
CA ASN A 370 8.96 7.79 21.92
C ASN A 370 9.88 8.02 23.11
N LYS A 371 10.45 6.92 23.66
CA LYS A 371 11.41 6.98 24.76
C LYS A 371 12.51 5.95 24.54
N TYR A 372 13.77 6.40 24.64
CA TYR A 372 14.96 5.54 24.63
C TYR A 372 16.14 6.27 25.29
N GLY A 373 16.51 5.87 26.50
CA GLY A 373 17.52 6.60 27.29
C GLY A 373 17.11 8.06 27.48
N VAL A 374 18.03 9.00 27.14
CA VAL A 374 17.76 10.44 27.22
C VAL A 374 16.69 10.93 26.23
N LEU A 375 16.52 10.22 25.12
CA LEU A 375 15.46 10.54 24.16
C LEU A 375 14.10 10.32 24.80
N ASN A 376 13.27 11.35 24.81
CA ASN A 376 11.90 11.30 25.29
C ASN A 376 11.09 12.38 24.59
N THR A 377 10.31 12.01 23.59
CA THR A 377 9.58 12.96 22.74
C THR A 377 8.09 12.66 22.72
N VAL A 378 7.29 13.71 22.63
CA VAL A 378 5.87 13.66 22.37
C VAL A 378 5.57 14.56 21.17
N SER A 379 5.14 13.94 20.07
CA SER A 379 4.75 14.62 18.85
C SER A 379 3.23 14.60 18.69
N ASN A 380 2.64 15.72 18.32
CA ASN A 380 1.23 15.87 17.99
C ASN A 380 1.12 16.51 16.62
N SER A 381 0.38 15.90 15.72
CA SER A 381 0.08 16.48 14.40
C SER A 381 -1.41 16.52 14.17
N LEU A 382 -1.92 17.70 13.76
CA LEU A 382 -3.26 17.86 13.22
C LEU A 382 -3.11 18.19 11.73
N TYR A 383 -3.57 17.31 10.88
CA TYR A 383 -3.49 17.45 9.44
C TYR A 383 -4.88 17.52 8.83
N GLY A 384 -5.12 18.52 8.00
CA GLY A 384 -6.36 18.71 7.26
C GLY A 384 -6.12 18.89 5.77
N LYS A 385 -7.00 18.35 4.92
CA LYS A 385 -6.94 18.53 3.47
C LYS A 385 -8.34 18.70 2.90
N VAL A 386 -8.47 19.68 2.01
CA VAL A 386 -9.64 19.85 1.14
C VAL A 386 -9.13 19.71 -0.30
N ARG A 387 -9.84 18.92 -1.10
CA ARG A 387 -9.52 18.71 -2.49
C ARG A 387 -10.79 18.61 -3.34
N THR A 388 -10.77 19.24 -4.50
CA THR A 388 -11.82 19.12 -5.52
C THR A 388 -11.19 18.77 -6.86
N ASP A 389 -11.70 17.72 -7.50
CA ASP A 389 -11.29 17.23 -8.81
C ASP A 389 -12.49 17.26 -9.76
N PHE A 390 -12.28 17.71 -10.97
CA PHE A 390 -13.23 17.68 -12.06
C PHE A 390 -12.64 16.97 -13.27
N ALA A 391 -13.38 16.05 -13.86
CA ALA A 391 -12.98 15.36 -15.08
C ALA A 391 -14.13 15.29 -16.07
N THR A 392 -13.87 15.53 -17.34
CA THR A 392 -14.87 15.50 -18.41
C THR A 392 -14.23 15.21 -19.77
N PRO A 393 -14.84 14.39 -20.64
CA PRO A 393 -14.50 14.39 -22.06
C PRO A 393 -14.96 15.71 -22.69
N VAL A 394 -14.09 16.32 -23.47
CA VAL A 394 -14.37 17.54 -24.28
C VAL A 394 -14.72 17.17 -25.71
N SER A 395 -14.18 16.04 -26.17
CA SER A 395 -14.51 15.44 -27.47
C SER A 395 -14.34 13.91 -27.37
N GLU A 396 -14.67 13.19 -28.46
CA GLU A 396 -14.47 11.72 -28.51
C GLU A 396 -13.01 11.30 -28.30
N ASN A 397 -12.07 12.19 -28.57
CA ASN A 397 -10.64 11.93 -28.49
C ASN A 397 -9.94 12.71 -27.34
N THR A 398 -10.65 13.53 -26.58
CA THR A 398 -10.04 14.48 -25.64
C THR A 398 -10.74 14.44 -24.29
N ASP A 399 -10.01 14.08 -23.25
CA ASP A 399 -10.45 14.24 -21.88
C ASP A 399 -9.63 15.31 -21.16
N VAL A 400 -10.29 16.09 -20.34
CA VAL A 400 -9.67 17.11 -19.48
C VAL A 400 -9.96 16.78 -18.03
N SER A 401 -8.95 16.84 -17.20
CA SER A 401 -9.08 16.83 -15.75
C SER A 401 -8.39 18.05 -15.13
N ALA A 402 -8.96 18.57 -14.07
CA ALA A 402 -8.42 19.68 -13.31
C ALA A 402 -8.79 19.54 -11.84
N GLY A 403 -7.99 20.10 -10.96
CA GLY A 403 -8.31 20.10 -9.55
C GLY A 403 -7.54 21.13 -8.76
N ILE A 404 -8.07 21.38 -7.57
CA ILE A 404 -7.50 22.27 -6.58
C ILE A 404 -7.43 21.53 -5.24
N GLU A 405 -6.40 21.82 -4.46
CA GLU A 405 -6.27 21.28 -3.12
C GLU A 405 -5.64 22.29 -2.16
N TYR A 406 -5.99 22.17 -0.90
CA TYR A 406 -5.34 22.88 0.19
C TYR A 406 -5.10 21.92 1.34
N GLU A 407 -3.88 21.92 1.87
CA GLU A 407 -3.44 21.15 3.03
C GLU A 407 -3.03 22.09 4.14
N TYR A 408 -3.37 21.71 5.37
CA TYR A 408 -2.96 22.39 6.59
C TYR A 408 -2.36 21.38 7.55
N ASN A 409 -1.23 21.71 8.16
CA ASN A 409 -0.59 20.90 9.19
C ASN A 409 -0.22 21.79 10.39
N ASP A 410 -0.69 21.39 11.58
CA ASP A 410 -0.30 21.96 12.87
C ASP A 410 0.49 20.86 13.61
N PHE A 411 1.81 21.02 13.64
CA PHE A 411 2.74 20.06 14.22
C PHE A 411 3.38 20.63 15.47
N LYS A 412 3.30 19.88 16.55
CA LYS A 412 3.92 20.20 17.85
C LYS A 412 4.77 19.03 18.30
N GLU A 413 5.99 19.31 18.75
CA GLU A 413 6.86 18.32 19.38
C GLU A 413 7.50 18.89 20.64
N ASN A 414 7.40 18.15 21.74
CA ASN A 414 7.96 18.48 23.03
C ASN A 414 8.83 17.33 23.55
N GLY A 415 9.78 17.64 24.43
CA GLY A 415 10.55 16.61 25.11
C GLY A 415 12.04 16.87 25.12
N ARG A 416 12.81 15.79 25.04
CA ARG A 416 14.27 15.81 25.08
C ARG A 416 14.83 14.98 23.93
N ALA A 417 15.88 15.50 23.27
CA ALA A 417 16.66 14.77 22.29
C ALA A 417 18.16 14.88 22.64
N PRO A 418 18.96 13.83 22.42
CA PRO A 418 20.38 13.85 22.72
C PRO A 418 21.09 14.96 21.93
N VAL A 419 22.09 15.63 22.55
CA VAL A 419 23.00 16.55 21.84
C VAL A 419 23.85 15.76 20.85
N TYR A 420 24.29 14.58 21.24
CA TYR A 420 25.12 13.68 20.44
C TYR A 420 24.35 12.38 20.21
N PHE A 421 24.10 12.02 18.98
CA PHE A 421 23.30 10.83 18.61
C PHE A 421 23.88 9.50 19.10
N TYR A 422 25.21 9.45 19.36
CA TYR A 422 25.92 8.30 19.90
C TYR A 422 25.84 8.19 21.43
N ASN A 423 25.36 9.23 22.15
CA ASN A 423 25.26 9.23 23.61
C ASN A 423 23.79 9.24 24.06
N LEU A 424 23.26 8.05 24.32
CA LEU A 424 21.86 7.83 24.66
C LEU A 424 21.64 7.58 26.16
N ARG A 425 22.65 7.72 27.01
CA ARG A 425 22.50 7.56 28.46
C ARG A 425 21.42 8.50 29.00
N GLU A 426 20.71 8.06 30.05
CA GLU A 426 19.64 8.86 30.67
C GLU A 426 20.11 10.26 31.15
N ASN A 427 21.37 10.36 31.57
CA ASN A 427 22.02 11.61 32.02
C ASN A 427 22.88 12.28 30.94
N ALA A 428 22.79 11.86 29.69
CA ALA A 428 23.52 12.51 28.59
C ALA A 428 23.04 13.94 28.38
N PRO A 429 23.90 14.83 27.85
CA PRO A 429 23.48 16.16 27.43
C PRO A 429 22.35 16.12 26.42
N TYR A 430 21.32 16.93 26.61
CA TYR A 430 20.14 16.94 25.77
C TYR A 430 19.70 18.36 25.41
N TYR A 431 18.97 18.45 24.30
CA TYR A 431 18.19 19.63 23.97
C TYR A 431 16.76 19.46 24.47
N ASN A 432 16.21 20.51 25.08
CA ASN A 432 14.78 20.58 25.27
C ASN A 432 14.11 20.92 23.93
N LEU A 433 13.19 20.08 23.54
CA LEU A 433 12.34 20.31 22.38
C LEU A 433 11.06 21.02 22.84
N ASP A 434 10.75 22.14 22.26
CA ASP A 434 9.48 22.85 22.35
C ASP A 434 9.21 23.49 20.99
N PHE A 435 8.73 22.67 20.09
CA PHE A 435 8.58 23.03 18.69
C PHE A 435 7.10 23.09 18.32
N LEU A 436 6.69 24.19 17.69
CA LEU A 436 5.37 24.36 17.12
C LEU A 436 5.50 24.96 15.71
N ARG A 437 4.94 24.32 14.72
CA ARG A 437 4.87 24.86 13.35
C ARG A 437 3.48 24.60 12.75
N LYS A 438 2.98 25.65 12.11
CA LYS A 438 1.75 25.63 11.31
C LYS A 438 2.13 25.88 9.87
N THR A 439 1.69 24.99 8.99
CA THR A 439 2.04 25.08 7.58
C THR A 439 0.81 24.88 6.71
N GLY A 440 0.81 25.52 5.55
CA GLY A 440 -0.20 25.36 4.53
C GLY A 440 0.43 25.04 3.18
N ARG A 441 -0.23 24.24 2.37
CA ARG A 441 0.14 23.98 0.97
C ARG A 441 -1.10 24.10 0.09
N ALA A 442 -1.06 25.00 -0.89
CA ALA A 442 -2.07 25.13 -1.92
C ALA A 442 -1.56 24.50 -3.20
N GLY A 443 -2.38 23.72 -3.89
CA GLY A 443 -2.03 23.08 -5.16
C GLY A 443 -3.14 23.22 -6.17
N VAL A 444 -2.79 23.40 -7.45
CA VAL A 444 -3.68 23.40 -8.60
C VAL A 444 -3.06 22.58 -9.72
N TYR A 445 -3.87 21.81 -10.43
CA TYR A 445 -3.40 21.07 -11.60
C TYR A 445 -4.43 21.08 -12.71
N THR A 446 -3.93 20.87 -13.93
CA THR A 446 -4.74 20.54 -15.09
C THR A 446 -4.01 19.50 -15.93
N GLU A 447 -4.78 18.63 -16.59
CA GLU A 447 -4.26 17.53 -17.38
C GLU A 447 -5.17 17.30 -18.58
N LEU A 448 -4.56 17.11 -19.74
CA LEU A 448 -5.19 16.79 -21.01
C LEU A 448 -4.76 15.39 -21.43
N ARG A 449 -5.71 14.54 -21.77
CA ARG A 449 -5.51 13.26 -22.42
C ARG A 449 -6.05 13.36 -23.86
N TYR A 450 -5.20 13.09 -24.83
CA TYR A 450 -5.54 13.16 -26.23
C TYR A 450 -5.23 11.87 -26.97
N LYS A 451 -6.25 11.28 -27.56
CA LYS A 451 -6.18 10.06 -28.36
C LYS A 451 -6.02 10.44 -29.85
N PHE A 452 -4.76 10.41 -30.33
CA PHE A 452 -4.48 10.70 -31.74
C PHE A 452 -5.05 9.64 -32.69
N SER A 453 -4.99 8.39 -32.23
CA SER A 453 -5.55 7.22 -32.90
C SER A 453 -5.88 6.15 -31.87
N ASP A 454 -6.47 5.05 -32.32
CA ASP A 454 -6.70 3.90 -31.43
C ASP A 454 -5.41 3.31 -30.85
N ASP A 455 -4.26 3.59 -31.48
CA ASP A 455 -2.96 3.06 -31.08
C ASP A 455 -2.07 4.08 -30.38
N PHE A 456 -2.38 5.38 -30.43
CA PHE A 456 -1.50 6.43 -29.90
C PHE A 456 -2.25 7.37 -28.95
N LEU A 457 -1.83 7.36 -27.68
CA LEU A 457 -2.38 8.18 -26.61
C LEU A 457 -1.30 9.09 -26.04
N LEU A 458 -1.61 10.37 -25.91
CA LEU A 458 -0.78 11.39 -25.24
C LEU A 458 -1.51 11.91 -24.03
N GLN A 459 -0.78 12.07 -22.93
CA GLN A 459 -1.27 12.73 -21.73
C GLN A 459 -0.25 13.78 -21.29
N GLY A 460 -0.67 15.04 -21.23
CA GLY A 460 0.13 16.16 -20.75
C GLY A 460 -0.55 16.88 -19.62
N GLY A 461 0.20 17.27 -18.60
CA GLY A 461 -0.34 17.99 -17.46
C GLY A 461 0.64 18.99 -16.88
N VAL A 462 0.08 19.93 -16.15
CA VAL A 462 0.83 20.92 -15.39
C VAL A 462 0.24 21.02 -13.99
N ARG A 463 1.11 21.08 -12.99
CA ARG A 463 0.76 21.32 -11.59
C ARG A 463 1.55 22.50 -11.05
N SER A 464 0.93 23.28 -10.17
CA SER A 464 1.62 24.30 -9.38
C SER A 464 1.25 24.13 -7.89
N ASP A 465 2.25 24.18 -7.03
CA ASP A 465 2.10 24.14 -5.58
C ASP A 465 2.76 25.35 -4.94
N TYR A 466 2.15 25.89 -3.89
CA TYR A 466 2.68 26.94 -3.04
C TYR A 466 2.72 26.47 -1.59
N TYR A 467 3.86 26.67 -0.92
CA TYR A 467 4.06 26.26 0.48
C TYR A 467 4.29 27.48 1.37
N THR A 468 3.45 27.63 2.38
CA THR A 468 3.44 28.83 3.23
C THR A 468 4.65 28.95 4.15
N LEU A 469 5.29 27.82 4.55
CA LEU A 469 6.41 27.85 5.50
C LEU A 469 7.68 28.45 4.89
N THR A 470 7.96 28.14 3.62
CA THR A 470 9.13 28.63 2.90
C THR A 470 8.79 29.72 1.88
N GLU A 471 7.50 30.05 1.72
CA GLU A 471 6.99 31.03 0.75
C GLU A 471 7.45 30.74 -0.70
N LYS A 472 7.62 29.45 -1.03
CA LYS A 472 8.07 29.00 -2.36
C LYS A 472 6.90 28.45 -3.16
N ALA A 473 6.90 28.78 -4.45
CA ALA A 473 6.03 28.19 -5.45
C ALA A 473 6.82 27.35 -6.45
N VAL A 474 6.21 26.28 -6.95
CA VAL A 474 6.80 25.38 -7.94
C VAL A 474 5.83 25.13 -9.08
N VAL A 475 6.36 24.73 -10.25
CA VAL A 475 5.57 24.32 -11.42
C VAL A 475 6.12 23.01 -11.97
N ASP A 476 5.25 22.03 -12.13
CA ASP A 476 5.54 20.63 -12.46
C ASP A 476 4.88 20.24 -13.81
N PRO A 477 5.51 20.51 -14.96
CA PRO A 477 5.05 19.95 -16.23
C PRO A 477 5.33 18.45 -16.30
N ARG A 478 4.37 17.68 -16.82
CA ARG A 478 4.45 16.22 -16.97
C ARG A 478 3.91 15.81 -18.33
N LEU A 479 4.53 14.80 -18.92
CA LEU A 479 4.15 14.26 -20.23
C LEU A 479 4.29 12.74 -20.21
N SER A 480 3.31 12.04 -20.73
CA SER A 480 3.36 10.60 -20.96
C SER A 480 2.74 10.23 -22.32
N VAL A 481 3.26 9.16 -22.89
CA VAL A 481 2.85 8.62 -24.18
C VAL A 481 2.66 7.12 -24.05
N VAL A 482 1.59 6.62 -24.66
CA VAL A 482 1.38 5.19 -24.84
C VAL A 482 1.17 4.90 -26.31
N TYR A 483 1.95 3.99 -26.86
CA TYR A 483 1.82 3.50 -28.22
C TYR A 483 1.54 2.00 -28.24
N ARG A 484 0.43 1.60 -28.82
CA ARG A 484 0.03 0.20 -29.01
C ARG A 484 0.64 -0.33 -30.30
N ILE A 485 1.64 -1.22 -30.18
CA ILE A 485 2.29 -1.86 -31.34
C ILE A 485 1.41 -2.97 -31.91
N THR A 486 0.82 -3.77 -31.01
CA THR A 486 -0.13 -4.83 -31.36
C THR A 486 -1.28 -4.83 -30.34
N ARG A 487 -2.28 -5.69 -30.56
CA ARG A 487 -3.41 -5.85 -29.63
C ARG A 487 -2.96 -6.05 -28.18
N HIS A 488 -1.78 -6.64 -27.94
CA HIS A 488 -1.29 -7.02 -26.63
C HIS A 488 0.03 -6.34 -26.24
N SER A 489 0.64 -5.55 -27.14
CA SER A 489 1.98 -4.97 -26.94
C SER A 489 1.93 -3.46 -26.93
N PHE A 490 2.52 -2.85 -25.91
CA PHE A 490 2.53 -1.41 -25.69
C PHE A 490 3.94 -0.91 -25.40
N VAL A 491 4.30 0.23 -25.96
CA VAL A 491 5.44 1.03 -25.53
C VAL A 491 4.91 2.25 -24.81
N LYS A 492 5.53 2.56 -23.68
CA LYS A 492 5.13 3.67 -22.79
C LYS A 492 6.37 4.52 -22.52
N ALA A 493 6.22 5.83 -22.56
CA ALA A 493 7.27 6.75 -22.16
C ALA A 493 6.68 7.84 -21.27
N ALA A 494 7.44 8.30 -20.26
CA ALA A 494 7.05 9.44 -19.46
C ALA A 494 8.25 10.28 -19.06
N THR A 495 8.01 11.59 -18.98
CA THR A 495 8.95 12.55 -18.40
C THR A 495 8.17 13.59 -17.60
N GLY A 496 8.81 14.19 -16.62
CA GLY A 496 8.19 15.25 -15.84
C GLY A 496 9.07 15.77 -14.74
N ILE A 497 8.68 16.92 -14.22
CA ILE A 497 9.25 17.56 -13.05
C ILE A 497 8.33 17.27 -11.87
N TYR A 498 8.92 16.95 -10.73
CA TYR A 498 8.25 16.62 -9.48
C TYR A 498 8.92 17.33 -8.35
N HIS A 499 8.14 18.00 -7.48
CA HIS A 499 8.67 18.65 -6.29
C HIS A 499 8.06 18.05 -5.03
N GLN A 500 8.88 18.08 -3.96
CA GLN A 500 8.45 17.78 -2.61
C GLN A 500 9.00 18.88 -1.68
N PHE A 501 8.15 19.42 -0.83
CA PHE A 501 8.60 20.42 0.15
C PHE A 501 9.34 19.74 1.29
N PRO A 502 10.41 20.37 1.81
CA PRO A 502 11.20 19.79 2.88
C PRO A 502 10.38 19.40 4.10
N ALA A 503 10.70 18.25 4.69
CA ALA A 503 10.00 17.73 5.85
C ALA A 503 10.14 18.67 7.07
N LEU A 504 9.11 18.73 7.91
CA LEU A 504 9.05 19.63 9.08
C LEU A 504 10.23 19.44 10.06
N ILE A 505 10.80 18.24 10.09
CA ILE A 505 11.94 17.93 10.94
C ILE A 505 13.17 18.85 10.68
N TYR A 506 13.35 19.32 9.44
CA TYR A 506 14.45 20.23 9.08
C TYR A 506 14.26 21.65 9.62
N PHE A 507 13.06 21.98 10.10
CA PHE A 507 12.71 23.29 10.65
C PHE A 507 12.55 23.28 12.17
N MET A 508 12.93 22.18 12.85
CA MET A 508 12.72 22.00 14.29
C MET A 508 13.70 22.78 15.16
N ARG A 509 14.83 23.22 14.62
CA ARG A 509 15.90 23.85 15.41
C ARG A 509 16.35 25.18 14.80
N GLY A 510 16.67 26.16 15.66
CA GLY A 510 17.24 27.44 15.26
C GLY A 510 16.33 28.33 14.41
N ASN A 511 16.96 29.18 13.58
CA ASN A 511 16.24 29.98 12.59
C ASN A 511 15.68 29.06 11.50
N ILE A 512 14.54 29.45 10.92
CA ILE A 512 13.95 28.72 9.79
C ILE A 512 14.96 28.81 8.62
N PRO A 513 15.54 27.68 8.17
CA PRO A 513 16.45 27.72 7.03
C PRO A 513 15.69 28.05 5.75
N ASP A 514 16.32 28.81 4.84
CA ASP A 514 15.77 29.09 3.50
C ASP A 514 15.91 27.85 2.59
N LEU A 515 15.13 26.82 2.87
CA LEU A 515 15.15 25.59 2.09
C LEU A 515 14.28 25.74 0.83
N LYS A 516 14.83 25.24 -0.28
CA LYS A 516 14.11 25.13 -1.56
C LYS A 516 13.31 23.83 -1.59
N PRO A 517 12.22 23.76 -2.34
CA PRO A 517 11.58 22.49 -2.66
C PRO A 517 12.56 21.52 -3.32
N GLU A 518 12.63 20.29 -2.79
CA GLU A 518 13.37 19.20 -3.39
C GLU A 518 12.76 18.86 -4.76
N GLN A 519 13.59 18.58 -5.75
CA GLN A 519 13.13 18.34 -7.12
C GLN A 519 13.66 17.03 -7.67
N ALA A 520 12.82 16.30 -8.38
CA ALA A 520 13.18 15.16 -9.22
C ALA A 520 12.70 15.37 -10.65
N VAL A 521 13.55 15.06 -11.63
CA VAL A 521 13.16 14.96 -13.04
C VAL A 521 13.18 13.50 -13.44
N HIS A 522 12.07 12.96 -13.92
CA HIS A 522 11.95 11.57 -14.32
C HIS A 522 12.02 11.39 -15.82
N TYR A 523 12.70 10.34 -16.28
CA TYR A 523 12.68 9.81 -17.63
C TYR A 523 12.44 8.31 -17.54
N ILE A 524 11.36 7.84 -18.14
CA ILE A 524 10.93 6.44 -18.04
C ILE A 524 10.57 5.95 -19.44
N LEU A 525 11.04 4.75 -19.77
CA LEU A 525 10.69 4.04 -21.00
C LEU A 525 10.32 2.60 -20.63
N GLY A 526 9.14 2.16 -21.05
CA GLY A 526 8.62 0.84 -20.75
C GLY A 526 8.08 0.12 -21.98
N TYR A 527 8.19 -1.20 -21.95
CA TYR A 527 7.49 -2.11 -22.83
C TYR A 527 6.59 -3.02 -22.00
N GLU A 528 5.36 -3.19 -22.44
CA GLU A 528 4.40 -4.10 -21.81
C GLU A 528 3.78 -5.01 -22.88
N TYR A 529 3.78 -6.30 -22.58
CA TYR A 529 2.96 -7.30 -23.28
C TYR A 529 1.92 -7.80 -22.28
N ASN A 530 0.63 -7.67 -22.61
CA ASN A 530 -0.47 -8.06 -21.74
C ASN A 530 -1.52 -8.83 -22.55
N ARG A 531 -1.62 -10.14 -22.26
CA ARG A 531 -2.65 -10.99 -22.84
C ARG A 531 -3.69 -11.29 -21.75
N GLU A 532 -4.77 -10.48 -21.74
CA GLU A 532 -5.98 -10.69 -20.95
C GLU A 532 -5.73 -10.83 -19.43
N ASN A 533 -4.66 -10.20 -18.91
CA ASN A 533 -4.18 -10.33 -17.53
C ASN A 533 -3.76 -11.75 -17.10
N ASP A 534 -3.79 -12.73 -18.02
CA ASP A 534 -3.33 -14.10 -17.75
C ASP A 534 -1.83 -14.27 -18.04
N PHE A 535 -1.29 -13.46 -18.94
CA PHE A 535 0.15 -13.35 -19.17
C PHE A 535 0.52 -11.87 -19.30
N ILE A 536 1.32 -11.36 -18.35
CA ILE A 536 1.83 -9.99 -18.38
C ILE A 536 3.34 -10.04 -18.33
N PHE A 537 4.00 -9.43 -19.31
CA PHE A 537 5.44 -9.14 -19.26
C PHE A 537 5.63 -7.64 -19.34
N ARG A 538 6.41 -7.07 -18.43
CA ARG A 538 6.77 -5.65 -18.41
C ARG A 538 8.26 -5.50 -18.22
N LEU A 539 8.85 -4.60 -18.98
CA LEU A 539 10.24 -4.18 -18.84
C LEU A 539 10.27 -2.65 -18.86
N GLU A 540 10.82 -2.03 -17.82
CA GLU A 540 10.92 -0.59 -17.70
C GLU A 540 12.37 -0.18 -17.40
N SER A 541 12.89 0.81 -18.11
CA SER A 541 14.13 1.50 -17.78
C SER A 541 13.81 2.91 -17.33
N TYR A 542 14.56 3.41 -16.36
CA TYR A 542 14.33 4.73 -15.82
C TYR A 542 15.63 5.43 -15.40
N TYR A 543 15.58 6.77 -15.49
CA TYR A 543 16.55 7.68 -14.95
C TYR A 543 15.83 8.79 -14.20
N LYS A 544 16.27 9.06 -12.96
CA LYS A 544 15.79 10.16 -12.14
C LYS A 544 16.98 11.05 -11.77
N ARG A 545 16.85 12.35 -11.94
CA ARG A 545 17.84 13.33 -11.49
C ARG A 545 17.24 14.15 -10.36
N TYR A 546 17.94 14.22 -9.25
CA TYR A 546 17.55 15.02 -8.09
C TYR A 546 18.38 16.28 -7.98
N THR A 547 17.73 17.37 -7.58
CA THR A 547 18.34 18.66 -7.25
C THR A 547 17.64 19.26 -6.05
N ASN A 548 18.30 20.19 -5.38
CA ASN A 548 17.80 20.86 -4.17
C ASN A 548 17.47 19.88 -3.03
N LEU A 549 18.06 18.69 -2.99
CA LEU A 549 17.86 17.79 -1.86
C LEU A 549 18.37 18.48 -0.58
N VAL A 550 17.64 18.26 0.52
CA VAL A 550 18.09 18.76 1.81
C VAL A 550 19.34 18.00 2.23
N SER A 551 20.43 18.72 2.41
CA SER A 551 21.71 18.22 2.93
C SER A 551 22.02 18.85 4.27
N ASN A 552 22.72 18.12 5.14
CA ASN A 552 23.16 18.63 6.43
C ASN A 552 24.49 19.34 6.28
N SER A 553 24.65 20.54 6.86
CA SER A 553 25.98 21.14 6.96
C SER A 553 26.78 20.41 8.04
N TYR A 554 28.12 20.51 7.96
CA TYR A 554 29.06 19.84 8.86
C TYR A 554 28.84 20.15 10.36
N ASN A 555 28.03 21.17 10.68
CA ASN A 555 27.69 21.60 12.04
C ASN A 555 26.34 21.11 12.54
N TYR A 556 26.02 19.88 12.28
CA TYR A 556 24.92 19.00 12.82
C TYR A 556 23.48 19.52 12.83
N TYR A 557 23.14 20.78 12.54
CA TYR A 557 21.78 21.28 12.57
C TYR A 557 21.48 22.43 11.58
N ASN A 558 22.42 22.72 10.69
CA ASN A 558 22.17 23.64 9.59
C ASN A 558 21.89 22.83 8.33
N TYR A 559 20.71 22.98 7.80
CA TYR A 559 20.29 22.33 6.58
C TYR A 559 20.39 23.28 5.39
N THR A 560 20.85 22.77 4.26
CA THR A 560 20.93 23.48 2.98
C THR A 560 20.16 22.73 1.91
N SER A 561 19.90 23.37 0.77
CA SER A 561 19.24 22.77 -0.40
C SER A 561 20.17 22.62 -1.59
N ASP A 562 21.43 22.29 -1.36
CA ASP A 562 22.46 22.11 -2.39
C ASP A 562 22.68 20.64 -2.76
N GLY A 563 22.03 19.73 -2.05
CA GLY A 563 22.09 18.30 -2.32
C GLY A 563 21.60 17.95 -3.73
N LYS A 564 22.28 16.97 -4.33
CA LYS A 564 22.02 16.43 -5.66
C LYS A 564 21.98 14.92 -5.61
N GLY A 565 21.53 14.29 -6.67
CA GLY A 565 21.58 12.86 -6.78
C GLY A 565 21.03 12.37 -8.11
N TYR A 566 21.15 11.09 -8.32
CA TYR A 566 20.51 10.40 -9.42
C TYR A 566 20.10 8.98 -9.04
N VAL A 567 19.18 8.46 -9.79
CA VAL A 567 18.85 7.03 -9.79
C VAL A 567 18.75 6.56 -11.23
N THR A 568 19.40 5.45 -11.53
CA THR A 568 19.21 4.73 -12.79
C THR A 568 18.83 3.29 -12.49
N GLY A 569 17.97 2.69 -13.31
CA GLY A 569 17.59 1.31 -13.07
C GLY A 569 16.74 0.69 -14.16
N VAL A 570 16.51 -0.61 -13.97
CA VAL A 570 15.69 -1.45 -14.84
C VAL A 570 14.80 -2.33 -13.98
N ASP A 571 13.52 -2.35 -14.28
CA ASP A 571 12.52 -3.20 -13.64
C ASP A 571 11.96 -4.20 -14.65
N ALA A 572 11.95 -5.48 -14.30
CA ALA A 572 11.31 -6.53 -15.09
C ALA A 572 10.22 -7.22 -14.24
N PHE A 573 9.07 -7.47 -14.86
CA PHE A 573 7.94 -8.12 -14.21
C PHE A 573 7.30 -9.12 -15.16
N LEU A 574 7.08 -10.34 -14.69
CA LEU A 574 6.40 -11.41 -15.41
C LEU A 574 5.32 -12.01 -14.52
N LYS A 575 4.05 -11.89 -14.93
CA LYS A 575 2.91 -12.56 -14.27
C LYS A 575 2.36 -13.64 -15.20
N ILE A 576 2.08 -14.80 -14.64
CA ILE A 576 1.47 -15.94 -15.33
C ILE A 576 0.29 -16.43 -14.49
N ARG A 577 -0.88 -16.53 -15.12
CA ARG A 577 -2.08 -17.10 -14.53
C ARG A 577 -2.60 -18.23 -15.42
N LEU A 578 -2.56 -19.43 -14.92
CA LEU A 578 -3.13 -20.61 -15.56
C LEU A 578 -4.36 -21.05 -14.79
N LYS A 579 -5.51 -20.46 -15.15
CA LYS A 579 -6.80 -20.72 -14.47
C LYS A 579 -7.20 -22.20 -14.61
N PRO A 580 -7.78 -22.83 -13.56
CA PRO A 580 -7.95 -22.29 -12.21
C PRO A 580 -6.76 -22.60 -11.29
N LYS A 581 -5.69 -23.24 -11.77
CA LYS A 581 -4.70 -23.94 -10.92
C LYS A 581 -3.54 -23.07 -10.44
N PHE A 582 -3.04 -22.15 -11.25
CA PHE A 582 -1.80 -21.45 -10.93
C PHE A 582 -1.92 -19.95 -11.14
N ASN A 583 -1.42 -19.18 -10.18
CA ASN A 583 -1.21 -17.73 -10.26
C ASN A 583 0.15 -17.41 -9.67
N GLY A 584 0.98 -16.66 -10.39
CA GLY A 584 2.29 -16.30 -9.86
C GLY A 584 2.96 -15.21 -10.67
N TRP A 585 4.01 -14.63 -10.09
CA TRP A 585 4.82 -13.63 -10.76
C TRP A 585 6.28 -13.66 -10.31
N LEU A 586 7.12 -13.25 -11.21
CA LEU A 586 8.53 -12.97 -11.00
C LEU A 586 8.76 -11.48 -11.19
N SER A 587 9.38 -10.84 -10.24
CA SER A 587 9.83 -9.45 -10.33
C SER A 587 11.33 -9.36 -10.11
N TYR A 588 11.98 -8.54 -10.91
CA TYR A 588 13.40 -8.22 -10.78
C TYR A 588 13.60 -6.72 -10.92
N SER A 589 14.47 -6.16 -10.09
CA SER A 589 14.87 -4.75 -10.14
C SER A 589 16.38 -4.61 -10.02
N TYR A 590 16.94 -3.80 -10.89
CA TYR A 590 18.29 -3.26 -10.78
C TYR A 590 18.20 -1.77 -10.49
N VAL A 591 18.92 -1.29 -9.47
CA VAL A 591 18.94 0.11 -9.02
C VAL A 591 20.38 0.52 -8.74
N ASP A 592 20.78 1.68 -9.26
CA ASP A 592 21.97 2.44 -8.80
C ASP A 592 21.47 3.82 -8.38
N SER A 593 21.54 4.11 -7.07
CA SER A 593 21.04 5.34 -6.46
C SER A 593 22.15 6.03 -5.69
N LYS A 594 22.44 7.29 -6.06
CA LYS A 594 23.44 8.10 -5.36
C LYS A 594 22.86 9.47 -4.96
N ARG A 595 23.30 9.96 -3.81
CA ARG A 595 22.89 11.26 -3.27
C ARG A 595 24.06 11.96 -2.57
N THR A 596 24.05 13.29 -2.57
CA THR A 596 24.92 14.12 -1.74
C THR A 596 24.40 14.08 -0.30
N PRO A 597 25.14 13.54 0.67
CA PRO A 597 24.67 13.42 2.05
C PRO A 597 24.88 14.69 2.87
N TYR A 598 26.01 15.39 2.63
CA TYR A 598 26.39 16.62 3.33
C TYR A 598 26.82 17.70 2.33
N GLU A 599 26.66 18.94 2.76
CA GLU A 599 27.10 20.11 2.00
C GLU A 599 28.58 19.99 1.53
N GLY A 600 28.80 20.21 0.24
CA GLY A 600 30.13 20.15 -0.37
C GLY A 600 30.72 18.76 -0.59
N MET A 601 30.02 17.70 -0.24
CA MET A 601 30.46 16.33 -0.50
C MET A 601 30.04 15.83 -1.89
N ASN A 602 30.76 14.82 -2.39
CA ASN A 602 30.38 14.09 -3.58
C ASN A 602 29.16 13.18 -3.30
N GLU A 603 28.50 12.76 -4.36
CA GLU A 603 27.42 11.77 -4.31
C GLU A 603 27.96 10.40 -3.88
N VAL A 604 27.33 9.80 -2.86
CA VAL A 604 27.60 8.44 -2.36
C VAL A 604 26.36 7.57 -2.55
N SER A 605 26.49 6.25 -2.40
CA SER A 605 25.33 5.34 -2.43
C SER A 605 24.26 5.82 -1.43
N ALA A 606 23.02 5.94 -1.89
CA ALA A 606 21.91 6.30 -1.03
C ALA A 606 21.60 5.17 -0.03
N ASP A 607 21.00 5.47 1.13
CA ASP A 607 20.70 4.49 2.19
C ASP A 607 19.82 3.32 1.71
N TYR A 608 19.01 3.55 0.68
CA TYR A 608 18.11 2.57 0.08
C TYR A 608 18.58 2.10 -1.31
N ASP A 609 19.88 2.21 -1.60
CA ASP A 609 20.50 1.67 -2.81
C ASP A 609 20.64 0.14 -2.70
N ILE A 610 19.52 -0.57 -2.87
CA ILE A 610 19.50 -2.03 -2.94
C ILE A 610 19.65 -2.42 -4.42
N THR A 611 20.89 -2.70 -4.84
CA THR A 611 21.27 -2.77 -6.25
C THR A 611 20.50 -3.85 -7.02
N HIS A 612 20.29 -5.01 -6.43
CA HIS A 612 19.54 -6.12 -7.05
C HIS A 612 18.48 -6.63 -6.10
N THR A 613 17.26 -6.74 -6.60
CA THR A 613 16.15 -7.40 -5.88
C THR A 613 15.41 -8.32 -6.82
N LEU A 614 15.18 -9.55 -6.39
CA LEU A 614 14.34 -10.52 -7.10
C LEU A 614 13.30 -11.08 -6.12
N SER A 615 12.04 -11.11 -6.57
CA SER A 615 10.94 -11.74 -5.85
C SER A 615 10.18 -12.68 -6.78
N LEU A 616 9.94 -13.90 -6.32
CA LEU A 616 9.11 -14.88 -6.98
C LEU A 616 7.95 -15.24 -6.06
N VAL A 617 6.74 -15.02 -6.52
CA VAL A 617 5.50 -15.39 -5.81
C VAL A 617 4.77 -16.42 -6.62
N SER A 618 4.31 -17.48 -5.98
CA SER A 618 3.56 -18.55 -6.60
C SER A 618 2.41 -18.99 -5.70
N GLU A 619 1.25 -19.20 -6.29
CA GLU A 619 0.05 -19.77 -5.69
C GLU A 619 -0.43 -20.93 -6.55
N TYR A 620 -0.70 -22.06 -5.94
CA TYR A 620 -1.18 -23.25 -6.62
C TYR A 620 -2.43 -23.82 -5.92
N ASN A 621 -3.53 -23.91 -6.66
CA ASN A 621 -4.75 -24.53 -6.22
C ASN A 621 -4.67 -26.04 -6.43
N ILE A 622 -4.40 -26.79 -5.35
CA ILE A 622 -4.36 -28.24 -5.38
C ILE A 622 -5.76 -28.79 -5.66
N SER A 623 -6.77 -28.14 -5.06
CA SER A 623 -8.20 -28.38 -5.32
C SER A 623 -8.94 -27.05 -5.18
N ASP A 624 -10.25 -27.03 -5.43
CA ASP A 624 -11.11 -25.85 -5.23
C ASP A 624 -11.14 -25.37 -3.76
N TYR A 625 -10.76 -26.25 -2.84
CA TYR A 625 -10.76 -25.98 -1.39
C TYR A 625 -9.38 -25.82 -0.79
N PHE A 626 -8.32 -26.24 -1.46
CA PHE A 626 -6.97 -26.26 -0.90
C PHE A 626 -5.96 -25.57 -1.81
N THR A 627 -5.40 -24.49 -1.29
CA THR A 627 -4.41 -23.64 -1.98
C THR A 627 -3.13 -23.61 -1.18
N VAL A 628 -2.00 -23.67 -1.86
CA VAL A 628 -0.65 -23.47 -1.28
C VAL A 628 0.04 -22.32 -1.99
N GLY A 629 0.80 -21.55 -1.23
CA GLY A 629 1.57 -20.42 -1.72
C GLY A 629 3.03 -20.49 -1.30
N ALA A 630 3.92 -19.93 -2.11
CA ALA A 630 5.34 -19.74 -1.78
C ALA A 630 5.84 -18.39 -2.31
N THR A 631 6.66 -17.71 -1.51
CA THR A 631 7.39 -16.51 -1.90
C THR A 631 8.87 -16.74 -1.67
N TYR A 632 9.69 -16.48 -2.68
CA TYR A 632 11.14 -16.40 -2.55
C TYR A 632 11.60 -14.97 -2.82
N LYS A 633 12.38 -14.41 -1.90
CA LYS A 633 12.97 -13.07 -2.04
C LYS A 633 14.47 -13.14 -1.83
N ILE A 634 15.22 -12.49 -2.71
CA ILE A 634 16.67 -12.28 -2.58
C ILE A 634 17.00 -10.87 -2.99
N SER A 635 17.87 -10.20 -2.23
CA SER A 635 18.36 -8.87 -2.58
C SER A 635 19.79 -8.65 -2.09
N THR A 636 20.51 -7.76 -2.76
CA THR A 636 21.78 -7.23 -2.22
C THR A 636 21.54 -6.50 -0.91
N GLY A 637 22.53 -6.49 -0.01
CA GLY A 637 22.44 -5.75 1.23
C GLY A 637 22.36 -4.24 0.99
N LYS A 638 21.68 -3.52 1.89
CA LYS A 638 21.68 -2.06 1.90
C LYS A 638 23.06 -1.51 2.25
N PRO A 639 23.41 -0.30 1.81
CA PRO A 639 24.65 0.37 2.24
C PRO A 639 24.63 0.68 3.74
N TYR A 640 25.81 0.75 4.35
CA TYR A 640 26.00 1.28 5.70
C TYR A 640 27.38 1.93 5.84
N THR A 641 27.53 2.77 6.85
CA THR A 641 28.79 3.43 7.16
C THR A 641 29.55 2.65 8.23
N PRO A 642 30.70 2.00 7.91
CA PRO A 642 31.48 1.27 8.89
C PRO A 642 32.09 2.17 9.96
N VAL A 643 32.13 1.71 11.21
CA VAL A 643 32.96 2.31 12.26
C VAL A 643 34.36 1.69 12.17
N THR A 644 35.38 2.52 12.09
CA THR A 644 36.79 2.13 11.96
C THR A 644 37.61 2.28 13.25
N GLY A 645 37.05 2.97 14.23
CA GLY A 645 37.66 3.19 15.53
C GLY A 645 36.83 4.12 16.39
N SER A 646 37.41 4.59 17.50
CA SER A 646 36.76 5.56 18.38
C SER A 646 37.77 6.39 19.15
N ILE A 647 37.35 7.56 19.64
CA ILE A 647 38.13 8.46 20.52
C ILE A 647 37.30 8.70 21.78
N TYR A 648 37.91 8.52 22.95
CA TYR A 648 37.26 8.83 24.22
C TYR A 648 37.13 10.35 24.42
N ASP A 649 35.89 10.80 24.66
CA ASP A 649 35.59 12.19 25.03
C ASP A 649 35.27 12.26 26.53
N PRO A 650 36.20 12.79 27.37
CA PRO A 650 35.98 12.88 28.81
C PRO A 650 34.82 13.81 29.17
N SER A 651 34.52 14.81 28.36
CA SER A 651 33.40 15.73 28.61
C SER A 651 32.04 15.07 28.51
N GLN A 652 31.93 14.03 27.70
CA GLN A 652 30.73 13.27 27.48
C GLN A 652 30.75 11.93 28.25
N ASN A 653 31.88 11.56 28.82
CA ASN A 653 32.14 10.23 29.38
C ASN A 653 31.69 9.12 28.38
N ALA A 654 32.02 9.31 27.10
CA ALA A 654 31.62 8.41 26.02
C ALA A 654 32.68 8.34 24.94
N TYR A 655 32.71 7.26 24.18
CA TYR A 655 33.54 7.16 22.99
C TYR A 655 32.79 7.73 21.78
N VAL A 656 33.47 8.56 21.02
CA VAL A 656 33.01 9.14 19.74
C VAL A 656 33.45 8.19 18.63
N PRO A 657 32.53 7.60 17.86
CA PRO A 657 32.89 6.69 16.79
C PRO A 657 33.59 7.44 15.65
N ILE A 658 34.61 6.81 15.09
CA ILE A 658 35.27 7.24 13.86
C ILE A 658 34.68 6.40 12.72
N TYR A 659 34.06 7.06 11.76
CA TYR A 659 33.44 6.43 10.63
C TYR A 659 34.38 6.34 9.42
N ALA A 660 34.24 5.29 8.63
CA ALA A 660 34.74 5.21 7.26
C ALA A 660 34.02 6.22 6.35
N GLU A 661 34.29 6.17 5.05
CA GLU A 661 33.47 6.89 4.08
C GLU A 661 32.00 6.48 4.21
N LEU A 662 31.11 7.47 4.07
CA LEU A 662 29.69 7.27 4.23
C LEU A 662 29.17 6.23 3.23
N ASN A 663 28.38 5.26 3.73
CA ASN A 663 27.77 4.19 2.92
C ASN A 663 28.79 3.37 2.09
N SER A 664 30.06 3.31 2.53
CA SER A 664 31.11 2.54 1.85
C SER A 664 31.04 1.03 2.08
N GLY A 665 30.36 0.59 3.14
CA GLY A 665 30.08 -0.82 3.41
C GLY A 665 28.75 -1.28 2.85
N ARG A 666 28.58 -2.59 2.65
CA ARG A 666 27.27 -3.20 2.35
C ARG A 666 26.99 -4.34 3.32
N TYR A 667 25.75 -4.44 3.76
CA TYR A 667 25.26 -5.59 4.51
C TYR A 667 25.31 -6.85 3.65
N PRO A 668 25.34 -8.05 4.27
CA PRO A 668 25.22 -9.31 3.53
C PRO A 668 23.94 -9.40 2.69
N VAL A 669 23.94 -10.31 1.73
CA VAL A 669 22.78 -10.62 0.90
C VAL A 669 21.63 -11.05 1.81
N TYR A 670 20.47 -10.42 1.58
CA TYR A 670 19.20 -10.81 2.18
C TYR A 670 18.56 -11.94 1.37
N THR A 671 18.08 -12.98 2.04
CA THR A 671 17.32 -14.05 1.39
C THR A 671 16.26 -14.62 2.32
N ARG A 672 15.07 -14.91 1.78
CA ARG A 672 13.94 -15.43 2.54
C ARG A 672 13.03 -16.28 1.66
N ILE A 673 12.55 -17.38 2.22
CA ILE A 673 11.47 -18.19 1.65
C ILE A 673 10.33 -18.25 2.66
N ASP A 674 9.12 -17.90 2.21
CA ASP A 674 7.89 -17.98 2.99
C ASP A 674 6.92 -18.91 2.27
N VAL A 675 6.17 -19.71 3.03
CA VAL A 675 5.13 -20.59 2.48
C VAL A 675 3.85 -20.44 3.28
N ASN A 676 2.73 -20.63 2.62
CA ASN A 676 1.44 -20.71 3.31
C ASN A 676 0.54 -21.80 2.72
N ALA A 677 -0.47 -22.16 3.46
CA ALA A 677 -1.52 -23.06 3.02
C ALA A 677 -2.87 -22.54 3.51
N GLN A 678 -3.86 -22.66 2.67
CA GLN A 678 -5.23 -22.26 2.94
C GLN A 678 -6.18 -23.40 2.62
N TYR A 679 -7.08 -23.73 3.57
CA TYR A 679 -8.13 -24.73 3.38
C TYR A 679 -9.49 -24.12 3.65
N ILE A 680 -10.40 -24.29 2.69
CA ILE A 680 -11.78 -23.81 2.75
C ILE A 680 -12.67 -24.97 3.15
N PHE A 681 -13.54 -24.77 4.14
CA PHE A 681 -14.44 -25.80 4.63
C PHE A 681 -15.72 -25.21 5.21
N ALA A 682 -16.70 -26.03 5.49
CA ALA A 682 -17.91 -25.64 6.20
C ALA A 682 -17.79 -25.93 7.69
N LEU A 683 -18.01 -24.91 8.52
CA LEU A 683 -18.06 -25.02 9.98
C LEU A 683 -19.42 -24.55 10.47
N PHE A 684 -20.19 -25.44 11.12
CA PHE A 684 -21.57 -25.16 11.56
C PHE A 684 -22.48 -24.62 10.43
N GLY A 685 -22.34 -25.17 9.22
CA GLY A 685 -23.09 -24.73 8.03
C GLY A 685 -22.67 -23.36 7.48
N ARG A 686 -21.49 -22.87 7.85
CA ARG A 686 -20.95 -21.59 7.42
C ARG A 686 -19.60 -21.76 6.76
N PHE A 687 -19.28 -20.86 5.85
CA PHE A 687 -17.99 -20.80 5.21
C PHE A 687 -16.89 -20.46 6.23
N ALA A 688 -15.86 -21.29 6.26
CA ALA A 688 -14.69 -21.11 7.13
C ALA A 688 -13.40 -21.32 6.33
N VAL A 689 -12.36 -20.62 6.70
CA VAL A 689 -11.01 -20.76 6.12
C VAL A 689 -10.02 -21.02 7.24
N ALA A 690 -9.29 -22.13 7.12
CA ALA A 690 -8.08 -22.37 7.89
C ALA A 690 -6.88 -21.85 7.11
N PHE A 691 -6.02 -21.08 7.78
CA PHE A 691 -4.81 -20.52 7.19
C PHE A 691 -3.61 -20.87 8.06
N ALA A 692 -2.54 -21.35 7.45
CA ALA A 692 -1.26 -21.59 8.11
C ALA A 692 -0.14 -20.99 7.27
N ALA A 693 0.80 -20.32 7.93
CA ALA A 693 1.98 -19.77 7.28
C ALA A 693 3.25 -20.20 8.02
N LEU A 694 4.30 -20.43 7.26
CA LEU A 694 5.65 -20.65 7.77
C LEU A 694 6.56 -19.65 7.08
N ASN A 695 6.97 -18.63 7.82
CA ASN A 695 7.84 -17.57 7.34
C ASN A 695 9.31 -17.98 7.56
N ASN A 696 10.19 -17.47 6.66
CA ASN A 696 11.62 -17.74 6.69
C ASN A 696 11.95 -19.22 6.87
N VAL A 697 11.43 -20.08 5.99
CA VAL A 697 11.50 -21.55 6.05
C VAL A 697 12.93 -22.04 6.25
N LEU A 698 13.89 -21.39 5.59
CA LEU A 698 15.32 -21.74 5.67
C LEU A 698 15.98 -21.28 6.98
N ASN A 699 15.28 -20.50 7.80
CA ASN A 699 15.80 -19.88 9.03
C ASN A 699 17.08 -19.06 8.77
N THR A 700 17.11 -18.35 7.65
CA THR A 700 18.23 -17.49 7.29
C THR A 700 18.35 -16.34 8.30
N LYS A 701 19.54 -16.16 8.84
CA LYS A 701 19.84 -15.05 9.74
C LYS A 701 20.15 -13.81 8.93
N ASN A 702 19.11 -13.13 8.47
CA ASN A 702 19.25 -11.86 7.78
C ASN A 702 19.73 -10.79 8.76
N LEU A 703 20.77 -10.07 8.36
CA LEU A 703 21.34 -9.02 9.20
C LEU A 703 20.46 -7.77 9.16
N TYR A 704 20.07 -7.28 10.32
CA TYR A 704 19.35 -6.01 10.49
C TYR A 704 20.33 -4.84 10.58
N GLU A 705 21.29 -4.91 11.53
CA GLU A 705 22.31 -3.91 11.75
C GLU A 705 23.55 -4.51 12.43
N TYR A 706 24.62 -3.73 12.51
CA TYR A 706 25.76 -4.00 13.39
C TYR A 706 25.63 -3.17 14.65
N ASN A 707 25.81 -3.82 15.80
CA ASN A 707 25.96 -3.14 17.09
C ASN A 707 27.39 -3.21 17.59
N TYR A 708 27.74 -2.37 18.57
CA TYR A 708 29.08 -2.20 19.09
C TYR A 708 29.04 -2.12 20.62
N ASN A 709 30.15 -2.57 21.27
CA ASN A 709 30.38 -2.29 22.67
C ASN A 709 30.69 -0.81 22.92
N PHE A 710 30.81 -0.43 24.18
CA PHE A 710 30.96 0.96 24.62
C PHE A 710 32.12 1.72 23.99
N ASP A 711 33.27 1.07 23.75
CA ASP A 711 34.48 1.67 23.18
C ASP A 711 34.63 1.39 21.66
N TYR A 712 33.61 0.79 21.01
CA TYR A 712 33.60 0.41 19.60
C TYR A 712 34.70 -0.58 19.18
N SER A 713 35.38 -1.23 20.12
CA SER A 713 36.44 -2.21 19.82
C SER A 713 35.88 -3.56 19.38
N GLN A 714 34.62 -3.88 19.73
CA GLN A 714 33.93 -5.11 19.35
C GLN A 714 32.65 -4.79 18.60
N LYS A 715 32.44 -5.56 17.54
CA LYS A 715 31.27 -5.47 16.67
C LYS A 715 30.55 -6.82 16.61
N TRP A 716 29.22 -6.84 16.72
CA TRP A 716 28.41 -8.03 16.51
C TRP A 716 27.19 -7.76 15.62
N SER A 717 26.68 -8.81 15.03
CA SER A 717 25.52 -8.76 14.16
C SER A 717 24.23 -8.80 14.99
N VAL A 718 23.34 -7.87 14.74
CA VAL A 718 21.95 -7.91 15.18
C VAL A 718 21.13 -8.46 14.01
N ASN A 719 20.55 -9.64 14.18
CA ASN A 719 19.75 -10.26 13.13
C ASN A 719 18.33 -9.68 13.15
N SER A 720 17.68 -9.70 11.99
CA SER A 720 16.26 -9.41 11.90
C SER A 720 15.44 -10.32 12.82
N THR A 721 14.38 -9.77 13.40
CA THR A 721 13.41 -10.52 14.23
C THR A 721 12.58 -11.53 13.44
N ASN A 722 12.63 -11.47 12.09
CA ASN A 722 11.93 -12.40 11.21
C ASN A 722 12.74 -13.70 11.01
N PHE A 723 13.04 -14.42 12.11
CA PHE A 723 13.50 -15.80 12.05
C PHE A 723 12.35 -16.73 11.64
N ARG A 724 12.62 -18.06 11.57
CA ARG A 724 11.55 -19.01 11.20
C ARG A 724 10.38 -18.93 12.18
N THR A 725 9.21 -18.53 11.68
CA THR A 725 7.99 -18.35 12.48
C THR A 725 6.79 -19.04 11.82
N ILE A 726 5.90 -19.53 12.67
CA ILE A 726 4.63 -20.15 12.29
C ILE A 726 3.52 -19.14 12.42
#